data_bdd7b048030c5c94d78e0ddfe0b931e3
#
_entry.id   bdd7b048030c5c94d78e0ddfe0b931e3
#
_cell.length_a   1.000
_cell.length_b   1.000
_cell.length_c   1.000
_cell.angle_alpha   90.00
_cell.angle_beta   90.00
_cell.angle_gamma   90.00
#
_symmetry.space_group_name_H-M   'P 1'
#
loop_
_entity.id
_entity.type
_entity.pdbx_description
1 polymer ?
#
loop_
_entity_poly.entity_id
_entity_poly.type
_entity_poly.pdbx_seq_one_letter_code
_entity_poly.pdbx_strand_id
1 'polypeptide(L)'
;MANVPEYFGSDVFNESVMKERLPKATYKALKKTIDNGDPLDIEVANIVANAMKDWAVEKGCTHYTHWFQPMTGLTAEKLDSFISPTEDGHVIMEFSGKELVKGEPDASSFPSGGLRATFEARGYTAWDPTSYAFIKEKALCIPTAFCSYNGEALDKKTPLLRSMEAINKSALRILKLFGSDATRVTANVGPEQEYFLVDREMYAKREDLILAGRSLYGAPAPKGQELEDHYFGTIKARVQAYMKDLDEQLWRLGIYAKTKHNEVAPAQHELAPIYGTTNIATDHNQLTMEIMKRTARKHGFKCLLHEKPFAGINGSGKHNNWSISTNTGVNLLDPGKTPAENAQFLLFLTAVIKAVNDYQDILRASVASAGNDHRLGANEAPPAIISIFLGDELTGVLDAIVNGVKYEDKRVEMEIGVDVLPHFPKDTTDRNRTSPFAFTGNKFEFRMPGSKLSVAGPNTVLNTIVADVLDQFADELEKADNFQDALDDLIKRTIKENQNIIFNGNGYSDEWPVEAEKRGLLNLKSTPEAVPAFLAQKNVDVFSKYGVYTEAELQSRVEILLDEYCKTLNIEALTMIDMAKKEILPAAAKYIKDIAKTAELAKSCGAETVFEEETVKEISALVTEMYKALGTLEADVQKVHSIEDTQEMANFFHDTIFADMGALRVPADKIETLVGKEYWPYPTYSDLLFYVK
;
A
#
# COMPACT_ATOMS: atom_id res chain seq x y z
N MET A 1 -24.13 -0.47 -25.22
CA MET A 1 -23.36 -0.46 -23.95
C MET A 1 -24.18 0.36 -22.97
N ALA A 2 -24.41 -0.15 -21.75
CA ALA A 2 -25.07 0.64 -20.72
C ALA A 2 -24.22 1.89 -20.39
N ASN A 3 -24.90 3.02 -20.15
CA ASN A 3 -24.26 4.26 -19.75
C ASN A 3 -23.70 4.13 -18.34
N VAL A 4 -22.44 4.48 -18.09
CA VAL A 4 -21.81 4.30 -16.77
C VAL A 4 -22.64 4.85 -15.61
N PRO A 5 -23.24 6.07 -15.67
CA PRO A 5 -24.10 6.58 -14.63
C PRO A 5 -25.29 5.68 -14.26
N GLU A 6 -25.77 4.83 -15.17
CA GLU A 6 -26.92 3.94 -14.94
C GLU A 6 -26.57 2.73 -14.08
N TYR A 7 -25.32 2.27 -14.10
CA TYR A 7 -24.90 1.10 -13.32
C TYR A 7 -23.81 1.39 -12.26
N PHE A 8 -23.30 2.62 -12.19
CA PHE A 8 -22.33 2.98 -11.16
C PHE A 8 -22.92 2.77 -9.75
N GLY A 9 -22.19 2.02 -8.91
CA GLY A 9 -22.66 1.66 -7.56
C GLY A 9 -23.85 0.72 -7.53
N SER A 10 -24.19 0.05 -8.66
CA SER A 10 -25.34 -0.87 -8.73
C SER A 10 -25.25 -2.04 -7.75
N ASP A 11 -24.03 -2.42 -7.34
CA ASP A 11 -23.78 -3.53 -6.44
C ASP A 11 -23.39 -3.05 -5.02
N VAL A 12 -23.79 -1.80 -4.67
CA VAL A 12 -23.52 -1.17 -3.36
C VAL A 12 -24.83 -0.74 -2.71
N PHE A 13 -24.98 -1.04 -1.41
CA PHE A 13 -26.08 -0.56 -0.59
C PHE A 13 -25.81 0.87 -0.15
N ASN A 14 -25.74 1.79 -1.11
CA ASN A 14 -25.40 3.19 -0.94
C ASN A 14 -26.57 4.05 -0.46
N GLU A 15 -26.33 5.36 -0.28
CA GLU A 15 -27.37 6.30 0.17
C GLU A 15 -28.62 6.31 -0.72
N SER A 16 -28.49 6.12 -2.03
CA SER A 16 -29.62 6.08 -2.95
C SER A 16 -30.50 4.87 -2.67
N VAL A 17 -29.89 3.70 -2.54
CA VAL A 17 -30.58 2.44 -2.19
C VAL A 17 -31.18 2.52 -0.78
N MET A 18 -30.46 3.09 0.19
CA MET A 18 -30.97 3.31 1.54
C MET A 18 -32.22 4.21 1.56
N LYS A 19 -32.22 5.30 0.80
CA LYS A 19 -33.36 6.22 0.68
C LYS A 19 -34.58 5.58 0.04
N GLU A 20 -34.37 4.68 -0.92
CA GLU A 20 -35.43 3.95 -1.61
C GLU A 20 -36.05 2.88 -0.70
N ARG A 21 -35.23 2.14 0.06
CA ARG A 21 -35.64 0.92 0.75
C ARG A 21 -35.93 1.06 2.23
N LEU A 22 -35.39 2.11 2.88
CA LEU A 22 -35.61 2.35 4.30
C LEU A 22 -36.75 3.32 4.57
N PRO A 23 -37.55 3.09 5.62
CA PRO A 23 -38.46 4.12 6.14
C PRO A 23 -37.71 5.41 6.44
N LYS A 24 -38.30 6.56 6.16
CA LYS A 24 -37.65 7.88 6.37
C LYS A 24 -37.06 8.08 7.74
N ALA A 25 -37.71 7.57 8.82
CA ALA A 25 -37.22 7.69 10.18
C ALA A 25 -35.95 6.84 10.38
N THR A 26 -35.95 5.59 9.90
CA THR A 26 -34.82 4.66 9.95
C THR A 26 -33.61 5.21 9.18
N TYR A 27 -33.84 5.72 7.96
CA TYR A 27 -32.78 6.35 7.18
C TYR A 27 -32.17 7.55 7.91
N LYS A 28 -32.98 8.43 8.52
CA LYS A 28 -32.48 9.57 9.29
C LYS A 28 -31.69 9.15 10.52
N ALA A 29 -32.12 8.11 11.22
CA ALA A 29 -31.40 7.57 12.38
C ALA A 29 -30.04 6.98 11.97
N LEU A 30 -30.02 6.13 10.93
CA LEU A 30 -28.79 5.58 10.38
C LEU A 30 -27.83 6.69 9.90
N LYS A 31 -28.36 7.71 9.22
CA LYS A 31 -27.56 8.85 8.74
C LYS A 31 -26.92 9.63 9.89
N LYS A 32 -27.60 9.80 11.01
CA LYS A 32 -27.00 10.39 12.22
C LYS A 32 -25.83 9.57 12.76
N THR A 33 -25.97 8.24 12.79
CA THR A 33 -24.88 7.35 13.18
C THR A 33 -23.68 7.52 12.24
N ILE A 34 -23.91 7.55 10.92
CA ILE A 34 -22.84 7.71 9.92
C ILE A 34 -22.15 9.08 10.04
N ASP A 35 -22.92 10.15 10.18
CA ASP A 35 -22.38 11.53 10.14
C ASP A 35 -21.77 11.97 11.47
N ASN A 36 -22.38 11.57 12.61
CA ASN A 36 -22.04 12.08 13.92
C ASN A 36 -21.38 11.05 14.83
N GLY A 37 -21.43 9.74 14.50
CA GLY A 37 -20.98 8.66 15.37
C GLY A 37 -21.97 8.33 16.50
N ASP A 38 -23.25 8.71 16.37
CA ASP A 38 -24.27 8.39 17.36
C ASP A 38 -24.46 6.85 17.46
N PRO A 39 -24.70 6.28 18.65
CA PRO A 39 -24.97 4.85 18.81
C PRO A 39 -26.17 4.39 17.96
N LEU A 40 -26.03 3.23 17.32
CA LEU A 40 -27.11 2.66 16.54
C LEU A 40 -28.07 1.87 17.42
N ASP A 41 -29.39 2.19 17.32
CA ASP A 41 -30.44 1.43 17.96
C ASP A 41 -30.62 0.06 17.28
N ILE A 42 -30.82 -1.00 18.07
CA ILE A 42 -30.99 -2.36 17.56
C ILE A 42 -32.27 -2.49 16.70
N GLU A 43 -33.32 -1.74 17.00
CA GLU A 43 -34.53 -1.71 16.19
C GLU A 43 -34.27 -1.10 14.79
N VAL A 44 -33.46 -0.05 14.75
CA VAL A 44 -33.00 0.52 13.48
C VAL A 44 -32.15 -0.50 12.72
N ALA A 45 -31.25 -1.20 13.41
CA ALA A 45 -30.40 -2.24 12.81
C ALA A 45 -31.24 -3.40 12.24
N ASN A 46 -32.32 -3.83 12.89
CA ASN A 46 -33.22 -4.87 12.39
C ASN A 46 -33.87 -4.47 11.07
N ILE A 47 -34.35 -3.22 10.95
CA ILE A 47 -34.96 -2.72 9.71
C ILE A 47 -33.94 -2.63 8.60
N VAL A 48 -32.71 -2.14 8.91
CA VAL A 48 -31.63 -2.03 7.94
C VAL A 48 -31.18 -3.41 7.47
N ALA A 49 -31.01 -4.37 8.37
CA ALA A 49 -30.62 -5.75 8.05
C ALA A 49 -31.62 -6.41 7.09
N ASN A 50 -32.93 -6.32 7.39
CA ASN A 50 -33.94 -6.87 6.50
C ASN A 50 -33.94 -6.21 5.12
N ALA A 51 -33.80 -4.88 5.05
CA ALA A 51 -33.72 -4.17 3.77
C ALA A 51 -32.45 -4.54 2.97
N MET A 52 -31.29 -4.71 3.62
CA MET A 52 -30.07 -5.21 2.98
C MET A 52 -30.23 -6.62 2.43
N LYS A 53 -30.85 -7.52 3.23
CA LYS A 53 -31.12 -8.90 2.81
C LYS A 53 -32.06 -8.93 1.59
N ASP A 54 -33.18 -8.21 1.63
CA ASP A 54 -34.15 -8.19 0.53
C ASP A 54 -33.50 -7.68 -0.75
N TRP A 55 -32.72 -6.58 -0.66
CA TRP A 55 -31.94 -6.04 -1.77
C TRP A 55 -30.91 -7.04 -2.31
N ALA A 56 -30.20 -7.75 -1.43
CA ALA A 56 -29.21 -8.74 -1.84
C ALA A 56 -29.84 -9.97 -2.49
N VAL A 57 -30.97 -10.47 -1.94
CA VAL A 57 -31.71 -11.60 -2.48
C VAL A 57 -32.29 -11.30 -3.86
N GLU A 58 -32.84 -10.10 -4.10
CA GLU A 58 -33.28 -9.63 -5.41
C GLU A 58 -32.17 -9.65 -6.46
N LYS A 59 -30.88 -9.42 -6.01
CA LYS A 59 -29.70 -9.52 -6.86
C LYS A 59 -29.12 -10.95 -6.97
N GLY A 60 -29.80 -11.92 -6.39
CA GLY A 60 -29.47 -13.35 -6.45
C GLY A 60 -28.45 -13.80 -5.42
N CYS A 61 -28.27 -13.06 -4.32
CA CYS A 61 -27.47 -13.49 -3.19
C CYS A 61 -28.20 -14.50 -2.33
N THR A 62 -27.49 -15.48 -1.81
CA THR A 62 -28.00 -16.48 -0.87
C THR A 62 -27.24 -16.45 0.48
N HIS A 63 -26.13 -15.75 0.50
CA HIS A 63 -25.20 -15.67 1.62
C HIS A 63 -24.80 -14.25 1.91
N TYR A 64 -24.32 -14.02 3.14
CA TYR A 64 -23.67 -12.79 3.58
C TYR A 64 -22.35 -13.13 4.27
N THR A 65 -21.51 -12.12 4.43
CA THR A 65 -20.25 -12.20 5.19
C THR A 65 -19.97 -10.89 5.89
N HIS A 66 -19.41 -10.97 7.10
CA HIS A 66 -18.70 -9.88 7.71
C HIS A 66 -17.31 -9.78 7.07
N TRP A 67 -17.12 -8.73 6.27
CA TRP A 67 -15.92 -8.49 5.50
C TRP A 67 -14.99 -7.55 6.27
N PHE A 68 -13.79 -8.00 6.63
CA PHE A 68 -12.85 -7.24 7.44
C PHE A 68 -11.39 -7.45 7.01
N GLN A 69 -10.49 -6.60 7.51
CA GLN A 69 -9.07 -6.56 7.18
C GLN A 69 -8.24 -7.01 8.41
N PRO A 70 -8.01 -8.31 8.61
CA PRO A 70 -7.14 -8.78 9.68
C PRO A 70 -5.67 -8.36 9.43
N MET A 71 -4.79 -8.66 10.38
CA MET A 71 -3.37 -8.30 10.29
C MET A 71 -2.60 -9.01 9.16
N THR A 72 -3.22 -9.96 8.45
CA THR A 72 -2.62 -10.70 7.32
C THR A 72 -2.43 -9.89 6.03
N GLY A 73 -2.95 -8.66 5.94
CA GLY A 73 -2.93 -7.87 4.72
C GLY A 73 -3.96 -8.29 3.65
N LEU A 74 -4.71 -9.38 3.89
CA LEU A 74 -5.83 -9.84 3.07
C LEU A 74 -7.14 -9.45 3.73
N THR A 75 -8.25 -9.58 3.00
CA THR A 75 -9.59 -9.47 3.58
C THR A 75 -10.08 -10.85 4.01
N ALA A 76 -10.73 -10.92 5.17
CA ALA A 76 -11.33 -12.14 5.67
C ALA A 76 -12.80 -12.23 5.24
N GLU A 77 -13.24 -13.44 4.93
CA GLU A 77 -14.56 -13.73 4.42
C GLU A 77 -15.01 -15.11 4.90
N LYS A 78 -16.15 -15.16 5.59
CA LYS A 78 -16.82 -16.38 6.00
C LYS A 78 -18.28 -16.28 5.58
N LEU A 79 -18.69 -17.08 4.63
CA LEU A 79 -20.04 -17.03 4.06
C LEU A 79 -21.04 -17.77 4.94
N ASP A 80 -21.99 -17.02 5.50
CA ASP A 80 -23.14 -17.57 6.21
C ASP A 80 -24.39 -17.42 5.33
N SER A 81 -25.23 -18.45 5.29
CA SER A 81 -26.47 -18.46 4.50
C SER A 81 -27.57 -17.66 5.21
N PHE A 82 -28.45 -17.00 4.44
CA PHE A 82 -29.65 -16.36 5.00
C PHE A 82 -30.74 -17.35 5.42
N ILE A 83 -30.56 -18.67 5.23
CA ILE A 83 -31.62 -19.65 5.51
C ILE A 83 -31.81 -19.83 7.03
N SER A 84 -33.11 -19.84 7.43
CA SER A 84 -33.57 -20.23 8.76
C SER A 84 -34.61 -21.35 8.63
N PRO A 85 -34.52 -22.44 9.39
CA PRO A 85 -35.49 -23.53 9.33
C PRO A 85 -36.83 -23.11 9.91
N THR A 86 -37.91 -23.59 9.31
CA THR A 86 -39.28 -23.48 9.85
C THR A 86 -39.71 -24.81 10.48
N GLU A 87 -40.74 -24.75 11.35
CA GLU A 87 -41.24 -25.94 12.08
C GLU A 87 -41.79 -27.03 11.16
N ASP A 88 -42.23 -26.67 9.96
CA ASP A 88 -42.79 -27.58 8.96
C ASP A 88 -41.76 -28.20 8.01
N GLY A 89 -40.47 -28.00 8.30
CA GLY A 89 -39.33 -28.54 7.52
C GLY A 89 -38.99 -27.77 6.25
N HIS A 90 -39.54 -26.57 6.08
CA HIS A 90 -39.14 -25.63 5.04
C HIS A 90 -38.07 -24.66 5.57
N VAL A 91 -37.65 -23.70 4.74
CA VAL A 91 -36.72 -22.62 5.12
C VAL A 91 -37.27 -21.27 4.68
N ILE A 92 -36.95 -20.26 5.44
CA ILE A 92 -37.12 -18.84 5.07
C ILE A 92 -35.78 -18.14 4.97
N MET A 93 -35.77 -16.99 4.35
CA MET A 93 -34.56 -16.14 4.26
C MET A 93 -34.66 -15.03 5.32
N GLU A 94 -33.81 -15.10 6.33
CA GLU A 94 -33.78 -14.15 7.42
C GLU A 94 -32.39 -13.50 7.58
N PHE A 95 -32.35 -12.29 8.07
CA PHE A 95 -31.14 -11.59 8.49
C PHE A 95 -31.52 -10.53 9.52
N SER A 96 -31.09 -10.73 10.75
CA SER A 96 -31.46 -9.88 11.89
C SER A 96 -30.47 -8.75 12.08
N GLY A 97 -30.91 -7.70 12.79
CA GLY A 97 -30.02 -6.63 13.24
C GLY A 97 -28.88 -7.12 14.14
N LYS A 98 -29.11 -8.18 14.92
CA LYS A 98 -28.06 -8.81 15.72
C LYS A 98 -26.96 -9.40 14.84
N GLU A 99 -27.34 -10.10 13.77
CA GLU A 99 -26.41 -10.66 12.78
C GLU A 99 -25.72 -9.59 11.94
N LEU A 100 -26.39 -8.46 11.65
CA LEU A 100 -25.79 -7.32 10.99
C LEU A 100 -24.73 -6.67 11.88
N VAL A 101 -25.06 -6.35 13.14
CA VAL A 101 -24.24 -5.55 14.03
C VAL A 101 -23.01 -6.31 14.53
N LYS A 102 -23.14 -7.62 14.75
CA LYS A 102 -22.10 -8.43 15.40
C LYS A 102 -22.01 -9.82 14.80
N GLY A 103 -20.77 -10.24 14.49
CA GLY A 103 -20.41 -11.63 14.21
C GLY A 103 -19.45 -12.18 15.27
N GLU A 104 -19.35 -13.50 15.32
CA GLU A 104 -18.46 -14.22 16.23
C GLU A 104 -17.60 -15.23 15.45
N PRO A 105 -16.61 -14.73 14.64
CA PRO A 105 -15.72 -15.61 13.91
C PRO A 105 -14.76 -16.34 14.87
N ASP A 106 -14.24 -17.48 14.43
CA ASP A 106 -13.11 -18.14 15.09
C ASP A 106 -11.85 -17.32 14.85
N ALA A 107 -11.31 -16.75 15.92
CA ALA A 107 -10.11 -15.92 15.90
C ALA A 107 -8.81 -16.73 16.06
N SER A 108 -8.88 -18.05 16.30
CA SER A 108 -7.70 -18.87 16.62
C SER A 108 -6.66 -18.93 15.50
N SER A 109 -7.11 -18.77 14.24
CA SER A 109 -6.23 -18.82 13.06
C SER A 109 -5.71 -17.44 12.58
N PHE A 110 -6.16 -16.33 13.21
CA PHE A 110 -5.67 -15.01 12.87
C PHE A 110 -4.46 -14.62 13.72
N PRO A 111 -3.48 -13.88 13.13
CA PRO A 111 -2.35 -13.37 13.88
C PRO A 111 -2.81 -12.48 15.02
N SER A 112 -2.34 -12.71 16.24
CA SER A 112 -2.69 -11.94 17.43
C SER A 112 -1.50 -11.33 18.16
N GLY A 113 -0.26 -11.73 17.82
CA GLY A 113 0.96 -11.22 18.44
C GLY A 113 0.91 -11.21 19.96
N GLY A 114 0.36 -12.27 20.57
CA GLY A 114 0.23 -12.40 22.03
C GLY A 114 -1.01 -11.75 22.66
N LEU A 115 -1.82 -10.97 21.92
CA LEU A 115 -3.05 -10.36 22.46
C LEU A 115 -4.12 -11.40 22.85
N ARG A 116 -4.09 -12.56 22.26
CA ARG A 116 -5.03 -13.65 22.50
C ARG A 116 -4.30 -14.82 23.19
N ALA A 117 -4.86 -15.31 24.29
CA ALA A 117 -4.37 -16.54 24.89
C ALA A 117 -4.59 -17.73 23.94
N THR A 118 -3.71 -18.74 24.00
CA THR A 118 -3.75 -19.88 23.07
C THR A 118 -5.08 -20.63 23.07
N PHE A 119 -5.78 -20.66 24.21
CA PHE A 119 -7.07 -21.34 24.35
C PHE A 119 -8.29 -20.46 23.94
N GLU A 120 -8.09 -19.18 23.71
CA GLU A 120 -9.17 -18.27 23.28
C GLU A 120 -9.37 -18.42 21.77
N ALA A 121 -10.55 -18.87 21.35
CA ALA A 121 -10.90 -19.00 19.94
C ALA A 121 -11.86 -17.92 19.44
N ARG A 122 -12.62 -17.29 20.35
CA ARG A 122 -13.65 -16.31 19.97
C ARG A 122 -13.07 -14.93 19.69
N GLY A 123 -13.50 -14.33 18.58
CA GLY A 123 -13.36 -12.92 18.28
C GLY A 123 -14.71 -12.32 17.94
N TYR A 124 -14.75 -11.02 17.75
CA TYR A 124 -15.95 -10.29 17.37
C TYR A 124 -15.69 -9.43 16.14
N THR A 125 -16.66 -9.46 15.21
CA THR A 125 -16.78 -8.44 14.17
C THR A 125 -17.88 -7.46 14.55
N ALA A 126 -17.66 -6.17 14.25
CA ALA A 126 -18.64 -5.12 14.50
C ALA A 126 -18.90 -4.35 13.19
N TRP A 127 -20.18 -4.23 12.82
CA TRP A 127 -20.56 -3.50 11.60
C TRP A 127 -20.05 -2.07 11.63
N ASP A 128 -19.44 -1.65 10.51
CA ASP A 128 -19.07 -0.26 10.26
C ASP A 128 -20.08 0.39 9.31
N PRO A 129 -21.04 1.18 9.81
CA PRO A 129 -22.04 1.84 8.99
C PRO A 129 -21.46 2.97 8.12
N THR A 130 -20.21 3.40 8.36
CA THR A 130 -19.54 4.45 7.58
C THR A 130 -18.93 3.93 6.27
N SER A 131 -18.93 2.60 6.07
CA SER A 131 -18.55 1.95 4.82
C SER A 131 -19.73 1.13 4.29
N TYR A 132 -20.06 1.30 3.01
CA TYR A 132 -21.26 0.68 2.44
C TYR A 132 -21.09 -0.82 2.25
N ALA A 133 -22.14 -1.58 2.59
CA ALA A 133 -22.24 -2.99 2.21
C ALA A 133 -22.35 -3.12 0.67
N PHE A 134 -21.80 -4.19 0.13
CA PHE A 134 -21.71 -4.41 -1.30
C PHE A 134 -21.92 -5.88 -1.66
N ILE A 135 -22.22 -6.13 -2.94
CA ILE A 135 -22.37 -7.50 -3.46
C ILE A 135 -21.12 -7.89 -4.24
N LYS A 136 -20.51 -9.00 -3.84
CA LYS A 136 -19.40 -9.64 -4.51
C LYS A 136 -19.72 -11.13 -4.71
N GLU A 137 -19.62 -11.63 -5.95
CA GLU A 137 -19.86 -13.05 -6.27
C GLU A 137 -21.18 -13.62 -5.73
N LYS A 138 -22.24 -12.82 -5.74
CA LYS A 138 -23.55 -13.16 -5.20
C LYS A 138 -23.58 -13.43 -3.68
N ALA A 139 -22.67 -12.82 -2.96
CA ALA A 139 -22.70 -12.71 -1.51
C ALA A 139 -22.79 -11.25 -1.07
N LEU A 140 -23.55 -10.96 -0.04
CA LEU A 140 -23.61 -9.66 0.61
C LEU A 140 -22.39 -9.52 1.52
N CYS A 141 -21.49 -8.60 1.19
CA CYS A 141 -20.31 -8.26 2.00
C CYS A 141 -20.61 -7.03 2.86
N ILE A 142 -20.45 -7.18 4.16
CA ILE A 142 -20.72 -6.15 5.16
C ILE A 142 -19.39 -5.71 5.77
N PRO A 143 -18.91 -4.48 5.53
CA PRO A 143 -17.68 -3.99 6.13
C PRO A 143 -17.76 -3.95 7.65
N THR A 144 -16.77 -4.54 8.32
CA THR A 144 -16.73 -4.66 9.78
C THR A 144 -15.33 -4.38 10.33
N ALA A 145 -15.28 -3.95 11.59
CA ALA A 145 -14.10 -4.04 12.43
C ALA A 145 -13.98 -5.45 13.02
N PHE A 146 -12.78 -5.82 13.49
CA PHE A 146 -12.51 -7.11 14.10
C PHE A 146 -11.66 -6.95 15.37
N CYS A 147 -12.09 -7.56 16.46
CA CYS A 147 -11.38 -7.52 17.73
C CYS A 147 -11.31 -8.89 18.41
N SER A 148 -10.42 -9.00 19.41
CA SER A 148 -10.29 -10.16 20.27
C SER A 148 -11.50 -10.31 21.19
N TYR A 149 -11.54 -11.41 21.94
CA TYR A 149 -12.55 -11.64 22.99
C TYR A 149 -12.56 -10.51 24.04
N ASN A 150 -11.40 -9.94 24.33
CA ASN A 150 -11.23 -8.86 25.33
C ASN A 150 -11.41 -7.45 24.72
N GLY A 151 -11.59 -7.34 23.42
CA GLY A 151 -11.88 -6.07 22.74
C GLY A 151 -10.68 -5.37 22.11
N GLU A 152 -9.46 -5.94 22.18
CA GLU A 152 -8.30 -5.39 21.49
C GLU A 152 -8.46 -5.53 19.96
N ALA A 153 -8.05 -4.51 19.23
CA ALA A 153 -8.13 -4.49 17.78
C ALA A 153 -7.15 -5.54 17.15
N LEU A 154 -7.72 -6.49 16.41
CA LEU A 154 -6.99 -7.50 15.64
C LEU A 154 -7.04 -7.25 14.13
N ASP A 155 -7.40 -6.03 13.74
CA ASP A 155 -7.57 -5.61 12.36
C ASP A 155 -6.79 -4.32 12.03
N LYS A 156 -6.86 -3.90 10.79
CA LYS A 156 -6.28 -2.63 10.32
C LYS A 156 -7.31 -1.50 10.28
N LYS A 157 -8.61 -1.80 10.31
CA LYS A 157 -9.69 -0.81 10.20
C LYS A 157 -9.95 -0.07 11.51
N THR A 158 -9.98 -0.77 12.64
CA THR A 158 -10.26 -0.16 13.95
C THR A 158 -9.28 0.98 14.28
N PRO A 159 -7.95 0.80 14.17
CA PRO A 159 -7.02 1.91 14.38
C PRO A 159 -7.19 3.06 13.39
N LEU A 160 -7.52 2.76 12.13
CA LEU A 160 -7.79 3.78 11.13
C LEU A 160 -8.98 4.65 11.52
N LEU A 161 -10.11 4.05 11.92
CA LEU A 161 -11.29 4.79 12.38
C LEU A 161 -11.00 5.64 13.63
N ARG A 162 -10.26 5.08 14.60
CA ARG A 162 -9.82 5.81 15.80
C ARG A 162 -8.94 7.02 15.41
N SER A 163 -8.02 6.87 14.46
CA SER A 163 -7.16 7.96 13.99
C SER A 163 -7.92 9.06 13.23
N MET A 164 -8.94 8.68 12.47
CA MET A 164 -9.82 9.63 11.79
C MET A 164 -10.61 10.48 12.80
N GLU A 165 -11.03 9.88 13.90
CA GLU A 165 -11.70 10.64 14.97
C GLU A 165 -10.72 11.52 15.74
N ALA A 166 -9.48 11.10 15.93
CA ALA A 166 -8.43 11.92 16.55
C ALA A 166 -8.19 13.20 15.74
N ILE A 167 -7.92 13.08 14.43
CA ILE A 167 -7.67 14.26 13.59
C ILE A 167 -8.89 15.15 13.45
N ASN A 168 -10.11 14.58 13.42
CA ASN A 168 -11.35 15.33 13.44
C ASN A 168 -11.41 16.27 14.66
N LYS A 169 -11.20 15.74 15.85
CA LYS A 169 -11.26 16.52 17.10
C LYS A 169 -10.21 17.61 17.17
N SER A 170 -8.96 17.28 16.85
CA SER A 170 -7.84 18.21 16.91
C SER A 170 -7.96 19.33 15.86
N ALA A 171 -8.36 18.99 14.63
CA ALA A 171 -8.56 19.98 13.58
C ALA A 171 -9.73 20.94 13.87
N LEU A 172 -10.82 20.44 14.48
CA LEU A 172 -11.96 21.29 14.88
C LEU A 172 -11.59 22.29 15.97
N ARG A 173 -10.66 21.98 16.88
CA ARG A 173 -10.15 22.97 17.86
C ARG A 173 -9.52 24.16 17.15
N ILE A 174 -8.65 23.90 16.18
CA ILE A 174 -7.99 24.92 15.36
C ILE A 174 -9.03 25.72 14.57
N LEU A 175 -9.95 25.05 13.88
CA LEU A 175 -10.97 25.73 13.05
C LEU A 175 -11.88 26.66 13.84
N LYS A 176 -12.18 26.33 15.09
CA LYS A 176 -12.93 27.23 15.99
C LYS A 176 -12.21 28.55 16.22
N LEU A 177 -10.88 28.55 16.32
CA LEU A 177 -10.08 29.77 16.51
C LEU A 177 -10.11 30.65 15.26
N PHE A 178 -10.29 30.07 14.07
CA PHE A 178 -10.53 30.80 12.82
C PHE A 178 -11.99 31.19 12.60
N GLY A 179 -12.90 30.87 13.52
CA GLY A 179 -14.32 31.20 13.41
C GLY A 179 -15.09 30.36 12.39
N SER A 180 -14.59 29.17 12.06
CA SER A 180 -15.25 28.24 11.13
C SER A 180 -16.51 27.62 11.78
N ASP A 181 -17.54 27.42 10.97
CA ASP A 181 -18.79 26.75 11.32
C ASP A 181 -18.76 25.23 11.06
N ALA A 182 -17.61 24.71 10.65
CA ALA A 182 -17.40 23.28 10.41
C ALA A 182 -17.67 22.47 11.69
N THR A 183 -18.42 21.39 11.54
CA THR A 183 -18.76 20.46 12.64
C THR A 183 -18.05 19.13 12.54
N ARG A 184 -17.39 18.85 11.38
CA ARG A 184 -16.59 17.66 11.14
C ARG A 184 -15.46 17.94 10.19
N VAL A 185 -14.32 17.31 10.47
CA VAL A 185 -13.15 17.24 9.59
C VAL A 185 -12.88 15.78 9.25
N THR A 186 -12.60 15.50 8.00
CA THR A 186 -12.35 14.14 7.51
C THR A 186 -11.04 14.09 6.74
N ALA A 187 -10.23 13.08 7.04
CA ALA A 187 -9.08 12.74 6.21
C ALA A 187 -9.56 12.05 4.93
N ASN A 188 -9.01 12.45 3.80
CA ASN A 188 -9.32 11.92 2.48
C ASN A 188 -8.06 11.36 1.83
N VAL A 189 -8.20 10.24 1.10
CA VAL A 189 -7.09 9.64 0.37
C VAL A 189 -7.50 9.17 -1.02
N GLY A 190 -6.52 9.19 -1.93
CA GLY A 190 -6.60 8.58 -3.25
C GLY A 190 -5.36 7.75 -3.49
N PRO A 191 -5.39 6.44 -3.19
CA PRO A 191 -4.24 5.56 -3.40
C PRO A 191 -4.14 5.16 -4.87
N GLU A 192 -3.05 5.52 -5.53
CA GLU A 192 -2.72 5.06 -6.88
C GLU A 192 -2.15 3.64 -6.79
N GLN A 193 -2.63 2.72 -7.62
CA GLN A 193 -2.26 1.32 -7.56
C GLN A 193 -1.43 0.92 -8.76
N GLU A 194 -0.13 0.71 -8.56
CA GLU A 194 0.76 0.10 -9.54
C GLU A 194 0.70 -1.42 -9.45
N TYR A 195 0.90 -2.09 -10.61
CA TYR A 195 0.86 -3.55 -10.70
C TYR A 195 1.51 -4.05 -11.99
N PHE A 196 1.96 -5.33 -11.98
CA PHE A 196 2.43 -6.02 -13.19
C PHE A 196 1.37 -6.99 -13.71
N LEU A 197 1.30 -7.13 -15.03
CA LEU A 197 0.54 -8.17 -15.72
C LEU A 197 1.49 -9.08 -16.49
N VAL A 198 1.58 -10.32 -16.09
CA VAL A 198 2.33 -11.35 -16.81
C VAL A 198 1.40 -12.40 -17.40
N ASP A 199 1.82 -13.05 -18.49
CA ASP A 199 1.07 -14.13 -19.08
C ASP A 199 0.89 -15.28 -18.09
N ARG A 200 -0.33 -15.81 -17.98
CA ARG A 200 -0.67 -16.85 -17.00
C ARG A 200 0.05 -18.16 -17.25
N GLU A 201 0.32 -18.52 -18.54
CA GLU A 201 1.03 -19.75 -18.86
C GLU A 201 2.52 -19.66 -18.50
N MET A 202 3.12 -18.46 -18.66
CA MET A 202 4.48 -18.19 -18.23
C MET A 202 4.60 -18.19 -16.71
N TYR A 203 3.67 -17.51 -16.03
CA TYR A 203 3.60 -17.51 -14.57
C TYR A 203 3.48 -18.92 -13.97
N ALA A 204 2.66 -19.80 -14.56
CA ALA A 204 2.44 -21.15 -14.06
C ALA A 204 3.67 -22.05 -14.09
N LYS A 205 4.73 -21.64 -14.81
CA LYS A 205 6.02 -22.34 -14.91
C LYS A 205 7.10 -21.75 -14.00
N ARG A 206 6.75 -20.80 -13.12
CA ARG A 206 7.67 -20.09 -12.23
C ARG A 206 7.25 -20.32 -10.76
N GLU A 207 7.91 -21.25 -10.09
CA GLU A 207 7.61 -21.61 -8.69
C GLU A 207 7.82 -20.42 -7.76
N ASP A 208 8.84 -19.61 -7.97
CA ASP A 208 9.12 -18.41 -7.20
C ASP A 208 7.99 -17.36 -7.30
N LEU A 209 7.45 -17.11 -8.50
CA LEU A 209 6.31 -16.21 -8.67
C LEU A 209 5.05 -16.75 -7.98
N ILE A 210 4.88 -18.08 -7.94
CA ILE A 210 3.71 -18.73 -7.32
C ILE A 210 3.80 -18.63 -5.79
N LEU A 211 4.95 -18.98 -5.20
CA LEU A 211 5.12 -19.10 -3.76
C LEU A 211 5.53 -17.79 -3.08
N ALA A 212 6.46 -17.04 -3.68
CA ALA A 212 6.97 -15.79 -3.12
C ALA A 212 6.32 -14.52 -3.71
N GLY A 213 5.66 -14.61 -4.87
CA GLY A 213 5.08 -13.46 -5.58
C GLY A 213 6.11 -12.62 -6.32
N ARG A 214 7.39 -12.97 -6.26
CA ARG A 214 8.51 -12.32 -6.96
C ARG A 214 9.46 -13.34 -7.56
N SER A 215 10.22 -12.94 -8.56
CA SER A 215 11.29 -13.77 -9.11
C SER A 215 12.48 -13.79 -8.15
N LEU A 216 12.91 -14.99 -7.77
CA LEU A 216 14.08 -15.22 -6.93
C LEU A 216 15.34 -15.43 -7.75
N TYR A 217 15.19 -15.88 -8.98
CA TYR A 217 16.21 -16.02 -10.02
C TYR A 217 15.78 -15.29 -11.29
N GLY A 218 16.72 -14.91 -12.11
CA GLY A 218 16.49 -14.36 -13.44
C GLY A 218 17.56 -13.35 -13.85
N ALA A 219 18.24 -13.66 -14.94
CA ALA A 219 19.14 -12.73 -15.60
C ALA A 219 18.37 -11.54 -16.22
N PRO A 220 18.94 -10.33 -16.26
CA PRO A 220 18.32 -9.21 -16.94
C PRO A 220 18.03 -9.54 -18.41
N ALA A 221 16.84 -9.12 -18.88
CA ALA A 221 16.53 -9.22 -20.31
C ALA A 221 17.47 -8.31 -21.13
N PRO A 222 17.76 -8.64 -22.39
CA PRO A 222 18.56 -7.77 -23.28
C PRO A 222 17.94 -6.38 -23.48
N LYS A 223 16.63 -6.27 -23.35
CA LYS A 223 15.90 -5.01 -23.28
C LYS A 223 15.18 -4.93 -21.94
N GLY A 224 15.39 -3.86 -21.21
CA GLY A 224 14.65 -3.50 -20.00
C GLY A 224 13.71 -2.33 -20.27
N GLN A 225 13.98 -1.20 -19.63
CA GLN A 225 13.20 0.04 -19.72
C GLN A 225 13.98 1.24 -20.30
N GLU A 226 15.12 0.98 -20.95
CA GLU A 226 16.11 2.01 -21.39
C GLU A 226 15.54 3.03 -22.38
N LEU A 227 14.54 2.67 -23.16
CA LEU A 227 13.92 3.54 -24.16
C LEU A 227 12.69 4.28 -23.63
N GLU A 228 12.23 3.96 -22.43
CA GLU A 228 11.00 4.47 -21.81
C GLU A 228 9.75 4.37 -22.73
N ASP A 229 9.83 3.48 -23.73
CA ASP A 229 8.82 3.30 -24.78
C ASP A 229 7.53 2.59 -24.30
N HIS A 230 7.53 2.06 -23.08
CA HIS A 230 6.35 1.47 -22.48
C HIS A 230 5.43 2.54 -21.87
N TYR A 231 5.98 3.50 -21.13
CA TYR A 231 5.19 4.55 -20.46
C TYR A 231 4.38 5.40 -21.44
N PHE A 232 4.99 5.86 -22.50
CA PHE A 232 4.34 6.65 -23.55
C PHE A 232 3.76 5.80 -24.69
N GLY A 233 3.87 4.47 -24.61
CA GLY A 233 3.34 3.54 -25.58
C GLY A 233 1.83 3.38 -25.49
N THR A 234 1.25 2.86 -26.57
CA THR A 234 -0.17 2.47 -26.56
C THR A 234 -0.38 1.24 -25.67
N ILE A 235 -1.50 1.23 -24.94
CA ILE A 235 -1.91 0.05 -24.15
C ILE A 235 -2.20 -1.09 -25.13
N LYS A 236 -1.53 -2.22 -24.95
CA LYS A 236 -1.71 -3.42 -25.79
C LYS A 236 -3.16 -3.90 -25.74
N ALA A 237 -3.69 -4.40 -26.85
CA ALA A 237 -5.12 -4.72 -26.99
C ALA A 237 -5.65 -5.69 -25.91
N ARG A 238 -4.90 -6.73 -25.57
CA ARG A 238 -5.26 -7.69 -24.53
C ARG A 238 -5.27 -7.04 -23.14
N VAL A 239 -4.32 -6.16 -22.85
CA VAL A 239 -4.26 -5.38 -21.60
C VAL A 239 -5.43 -4.39 -21.51
N GLN A 240 -5.76 -3.73 -22.64
CA GLN A 240 -6.89 -2.82 -22.71
C GLN A 240 -8.23 -3.53 -22.44
N ALA A 241 -8.41 -4.75 -22.96
CA ALA A 241 -9.59 -5.57 -22.68
C ALA A 241 -9.71 -5.91 -21.20
N TYR A 242 -8.59 -6.28 -20.55
CA TYR A 242 -8.53 -6.48 -19.10
C TYR A 242 -8.90 -5.21 -18.33
N MET A 243 -8.26 -4.09 -18.66
CA MET A 243 -8.50 -2.81 -17.98
C MET A 243 -9.95 -2.33 -18.12
N LYS A 244 -10.58 -2.61 -19.26
CA LYS A 244 -12.00 -2.29 -19.48
C LYS A 244 -12.93 -3.13 -18.60
N ASP A 245 -12.72 -4.45 -18.54
CA ASP A 245 -13.50 -5.33 -17.65
C ASP A 245 -13.27 -4.97 -16.18
N LEU A 246 -12.05 -4.60 -15.81
CA LEU A 246 -11.71 -4.13 -14.47
C LEU A 246 -12.50 -2.86 -14.10
N ASP A 247 -12.50 -1.84 -14.97
CA ASP A 247 -13.27 -0.61 -14.74
C ASP A 247 -14.74 -0.88 -14.51
N GLU A 248 -15.38 -1.71 -15.36
CA GLU A 248 -16.80 -2.05 -15.27
C GLU A 248 -17.13 -2.71 -13.93
N GLN A 249 -16.27 -3.62 -13.43
CA GLN A 249 -16.48 -4.27 -12.14
C GLN A 249 -16.29 -3.29 -10.98
N LEU A 250 -15.26 -2.45 -11.03
CA LEU A 250 -14.98 -1.44 -9.99
C LEU A 250 -16.11 -0.39 -9.93
N TRP A 251 -16.59 0.10 -11.07
CA TRP A 251 -17.70 1.05 -11.10
C TRP A 251 -19.00 0.47 -10.53
N ARG A 252 -19.31 -0.80 -10.79
CA ARG A 252 -20.45 -1.45 -10.14
C ARG A 252 -20.34 -1.47 -8.62
N LEU A 253 -19.12 -1.60 -8.09
CA LEU A 253 -18.82 -1.55 -6.68
C LEU A 253 -18.65 -0.10 -6.12
N GLY A 254 -19.02 0.91 -6.92
CA GLY A 254 -18.95 2.32 -6.51
C GLY A 254 -17.53 2.86 -6.37
N ILE A 255 -16.54 2.16 -6.90
CA ILE A 255 -15.13 2.60 -6.85
C ILE A 255 -14.87 3.53 -8.02
N TYR A 256 -14.41 4.73 -7.72
CA TYR A 256 -14.15 5.79 -8.70
C TYR A 256 -12.84 5.59 -9.47
N ALA A 257 -12.66 4.42 -10.11
CA ALA A 257 -11.53 4.17 -11.01
C ALA A 257 -11.54 5.21 -12.15
N LYS A 258 -10.50 6.04 -12.24
CA LYS A 258 -10.49 7.21 -13.11
C LYS A 258 -9.43 7.13 -14.20
N THR A 259 -8.19 6.88 -13.83
CA THR A 259 -7.05 6.91 -14.75
C THR A 259 -6.38 5.55 -14.79
N LYS A 260 -5.96 5.14 -15.98
CA LYS A 260 -5.18 3.92 -16.22
C LYS A 260 -4.17 4.20 -17.32
N HIS A 261 -2.96 3.74 -17.13
CA HIS A 261 -1.87 3.87 -18.10
C HIS A 261 -0.79 2.81 -17.91
N ASN A 262 0.16 2.76 -18.82
CA ASN A 262 1.36 1.98 -18.67
C ASN A 262 2.34 2.71 -17.74
N GLU A 263 3.11 1.95 -16.97
CA GLU A 263 4.26 2.43 -16.21
C GLU A 263 5.58 2.27 -16.98
N VAL A 264 6.69 2.77 -16.40
CA VAL A 264 8.01 2.77 -17.07
C VAL A 264 8.52 1.35 -17.27
N ALA A 265 8.38 0.47 -16.28
CA ALA A 265 8.82 -0.92 -16.43
C ALA A 265 7.93 -1.68 -17.43
N PRO A 266 8.51 -2.54 -18.28
CA PRO A 266 7.72 -3.38 -19.18
C PRO A 266 6.76 -4.27 -18.37
N ALA A 267 5.55 -4.46 -18.91
CA ALA A 267 4.44 -5.18 -18.28
C ALA A 267 3.87 -4.54 -17.00
N GLN A 268 4.28 -3.34 -16.65
CA GLN A 268 3.77 -2.59 -15.49
C GLN A 268 2.71 -1.58 -15.90
N HIS A 269 1.71 -1.41 -15.05
CA HIS A 269 0.56 -0.53 -15.27
C HIS A 269 0.15 0.11 -13.96
N GLU A 270 -0.64 1.20 -14.05
CA GLU A 270 -1.22 1.89 -12.91
C GLU A 270 -2.72 2.10 -13.08
N LEU A 271 -3.43 2.10 -11.95
CA LEU A 271 -4.80 2.55 -11.82
C LEU A 271 -4.88 3.59 -10.70
N ALA A 272 -5.36 4.79 -11.04
CA ALA A 272 -5.57 5.88 -10.09
C ALA A 272 -7.07 6.16 -9.91
N PRO A 273 -7.61 6.08 -8.68
CA PRO A 273 -8.98 6.45 -8.37
C PRO A 273 -9.13 7.95 -8.08
N ILE A 274 -10.35 8.45 -8.11
CA ILE A 274 -10.69 9.70 -7.45
C ILE A 274 -10.65 9.45 -5.93
N TYR A 275 -10.17 10.43 -5.17
CA TYR A 275 -10.07 10.36 -3.71
C TYR A 275 -11.45 10.21 -3.04
N GLY A 276 -11.45 9.63 -1.85
CA GLY A 276 -12.61 9.51 -0.97
C GLY A 276 -12.20 9.62 0.49
N THR A 277 -13.17 9.50 1.41
CA THR A 277 -12.86 9.41 2.84
C THR A 277 -11.90 8.24 3.09
N THR A 278 -10.95 8.42 3.98
CA THR A 278 -9.86 7.44 4.18
C THR A 278 -10.37 6.03 4.45
N ASN A 279 -11.46 5.89 5.23
CA ASN A 279 -12.07 4.60 5.50
C ASN A 279 -12.58 3.90 4.22
N ILE A 280 -13.43 4.60 3.46
CA ILE A 280 -14.01 4.06 2.21
C ILE A 280 -12.90 3.81 1.18
N ALA A 281 -11.97 4.74 1.00
CA ALA A 281 -10.88 4.60 0.06
C ALA A 281 -9.97 3.40 0.38
N THR A 282 -9.76 3.11 1.67
CA THR A 282 -9.00 1.94 2.12
C THR A 282 -9.74 0.65 1.78
N ASP A 283 -11.03 0.54 2.06
CA ASP A 283 -11.85 -0.61 1.69
C ASP A 283 -11.89 -0.79 0.17
N HIS A 284 -12.08 0.29 -0.57
CA HIS A 284 -12.06 0.28 -2.04
C HIS A 284 -10.71 -0.19 -2.61
N ASN A 285 -9.58 0.19 -2.00
CA ASN A 285 -8.28 -0.27 -2.44
C ASN A 285 -8.09 -1.78 -2.19
N GLN A 286 -8.56 -2.32 -1.07
CA GLN A 286 -8.54 -3.76 -0.81
C GLN A 286 -9.38 -4.53 -1.85
N LEU A 287 -10.58 -4.04 -2.15
CA LEU A 287 -11.43 -4.60 -3.21
C LEU A 287 -10.77 -4.50 -4.59
N THR A 288 -10.17 -3.35 -4.90
CA THR A 288 -9.46 -3.14 -6.17
C THR A 288 -8.37 -4.19 -6.37
N MET A 289 -7.53 -4.43 -5.36
CA MET A 289 -6.48 -5.45 -5.43
C MET A 289 -7.02 -6.86 -5.65
N GLU A 290 -8.15 -7.20 -5.03
CA GLU A 290 -8.81 -8.49 -5.22
C GLU A 290 -9.40 -8.63 -6.62
N ILE A 291 -10.16 -7.61 -7.08
CA ILE A 291 -10.78 -7.60 -8.40
C ILE A 291 -9.74 -7.61 -9.53
N MET A 292 -8.62 -6.88 -9.37
CA MET A 292 -7.49 -6.92 -10.29
C MET A 292 -6.98 -8.35 -10.52
N LYS A 293 -6.72 -9.10 -9.46
CA LYS A 293 -6.23 -10.49 -9.54
C LYS A 293 -7.26 -11.40 -10.21
N ARG A 294 -8.53 -11.26 -9.86
CA ARG A 294 -9.61 -12.07 -10.41
C ARG A 294 -9.86 -11.78 -11.87
N THR A 295 -9.89 -10.51 -12.26
CA THR A 295 -10.10 -10.07 -13.65
C THR A 295 -8.93 -10.48 -14.53
N ALA A 296 -7.68 -10.35 -14.02
CA ALA A 296 -6.49 -10.79 -14.74
C ALA A 296 -6.60 -12.27 -15.16
N ARG A 297 -7.08 -13.13 -14.24
CA ARG A 297 -7.27 -14.56 -14.53
C ARG A 297 -8.21 -14.82 -15.70
N LYS A 298 -9.31 -14.04 -15.83
CA LYS A 298 -10.26 -14.16 -16.94
C LYS A 298 -9.64 -13.82 -18.29
N HIS A 299 -8.68 -12.87 -18.30
CA HIS A 299 -7.99 -12.42 -19.51
C HIS A 299 -6.68 -13.18 -19.80
N GLY A 300 -6.44 -14.30 -19.10
CA GLY A 300 -5.23 -15.13 -19.28
C GLY A 300 -3.97 -14.47 -18.72
N PHE A 301 -4.12 -13.54 -17.77
CA PHE A 301 -3.03 -12.91 -17.03
C PHE A 301 -2.94 -13.39 -15.59
N LYS A 302 -1.78 -13.13 -14.99
CA LYS A 302 -1.60 -13.01 -13.54
C LYS A 302 -1.26 -11.56 -13.22
N CYS A 303 -1.99 -10.96 -12.29
CA CYS A 303 -1.66 -9.67 -11.70
C CYS A 303 -0.72 -9.89 -10.52
N LEU A 304 0.46 -9.26 -10.58
CA LEU A 304 1.45 -9.27 -9.51
C LEU A 304 1.37 -7.92 -8.77
N LEU A 305 1.15 -7.99 -7.47
CA LEU A 305 1.10 -6.84 -6.56
C LEU A 305 2.31 -6.79 -5.62
N HIS A 306 3.30 -7.67 -5.81
CA HIS A 306 4.54 -7.59 -5.06
C HIS A 306 5.28 -6.28 -5.42
N GLU A 307 5.93 -5.68 -4.43
CA GLU A 307 6.60 -4.39 -4.56
C GLU A 307 7.80 -4.43 -5.53
N LYS A 308 8.45 -5.59 -5.66
CA LYS A 308 9.60 -5.79 -6.54
C LYS A 308 9.57 -7.18 -7.17
N PRO A 309 8.65 -7.42 -8.14
CA PRO A 309 8.54 -8.76 -8.73
C PRO A 309 9.72 -9.14 -9.60
N PHE A 310 10.45 -8.17 -10.14
CA PHE A 310 11.61 -8.37 -11.00
C PHE A 310 12.78 -7.48 -10.58
N ALA A 311 13.98 -8.05 -10.52
CA ALA A 311 15.19 -7.29 -10.24
C ALA A 311 15.61 -6.44 -11.45
N GLY A 312 16.26 -5.30 -11.22
CA GLY A 312 16.87 -4.48 -12.27
C GLY A 312 15.93 -3.54 -13.03
N ILE A 313 14.61 -3.58 -12.75
CA ILE A 313 13.60 -2.66 -13.29
C ILE A 313 12.79 -2.04 -12.17
N ASN A 314 11.94 -1.05 -12.46
CA ASN A 314 11.11 -0.39 -11.45
C ASN A 314 10.24 -1.39 -10.68
N GLY A 315 10.06 -1.11 -9.38
CA GLY A 315 9.10 -1.79 -8.53
C GLY A 315 7.74 -1.10 -8.56
N SER A 316 6.76 -1.68 -7.86
CA SER A 316 5.40 -1.15 -7.76
C SER A 316 5.12 -0.60 -6.36
N GLY A 317 4.59 0.61 -6.32
CA GLY A 317 4.14 1.29 -5.11
C GLY A 317 2.65 1.57 -5.10
N LYS A 318 2.28 2.33 -4.08
CA LYS A 318 0.96 2.93 -3.91
C LYS A 318 1.17 4.37 -3.49
N HIS A 319 1.03 5.32 -4.42
CA HIS A 319 1.14 6.72 -4.05
C HIS A 319 -0.13 7.12 -3.29
N ASN A 320 0.01 7.36 -1.99
CA ASN A 320 -1.11 7.69 -1.12
C ASN A 320 -1.30 9.21 -1.07
N ASN A 321 -2.18 9.73 -1.90
CA ASN A 321 -2.57 11.13 -1.90
C ASN A 321 -3.45 11.40 -0.69
N TRP A 322 -2.96 12.19 0.28
CA TRP A 322 -3.62 12.47 1.55
C TRP A 322 -3.94 13.95 1.71
N SER A 323 -5.14 14.27 2.14
CA SER A 323 -5.58 15.62 2.52
C SER A 323 -6.63 15.55 3.63
N ILE A 324 -7.00 16.71 4.17
CA ILE A 324 -8.07 16.87 5.17
C ILE A 324 -9.06 17.93 4.74
N SER A 325 -10.34 17.66 4.90
CA SER A 325 -11.40 18.61 4.53
C SER A 325 -12.51 18.68 5.56
N THR A 326 -13.20 19.81 5.57
CA THR A 326 -14.38 20.03 6.42
C THR A 326 -15.63 19.45 5.77
N ASN A 327 -16.66 19.20 6.56
CA ASN A 327 -17.99 18.85 6.07
C ASN A 327 -18.69 20.00 5.29
N THR A 328 -18.12 21.20 5.30
CA THR A 328 -18.56 22.35 4.50
C THR A 328 -17.87 22.41 3.12
N GLY A 329 -16.99 21.45 2.81
CA GLY A 329 -16.31 21.31 1.52
C GLY A 329 -14.99 22.06 1.39
N VAL A 330 -14.44 22.61 2.48
CA VAL A 330 -13.15 23.29 2.48
C VAL A 330 -12.02 22.27 2.64
N ASN A 331 -11.09 22.21 1.67
CA ASN A 331 -9.85 21.48 1.81
C ASN A 331 -8.85 22.34 2.60
N LEU A 332 -8.38 21.84 3.75
CA LEU A 332 -7.50 22.57 4.68
C LEU A 332 -6.05 22.66 4.18
N LEU A 333 -5.71 21.89 3.16
CA LEU A 333 -4.40 21.93 2.46
C LEU A 333 -4.49 22.63 1.10
N ASP A 334 -5.57 23.37 0.82
CA ASP A 334 -5.68 24.20 -0.37
C ASP A 334 -5.05 25.58 -0.11
N PRO A 335 -3.94 25.91 -0.78
CA PRO A 335 -3.26 27.20 -0.60
C PRO A 335 -4.11 28.40 -1.09
N GLY A 336 -5.10 28.14 -1.94
CA GLY A 336 -5.86 29.18 -2.59
C GLY A 336 -5.04 29.97 -3.62
N LYS A 337 -5.49 31.19 -3.92
CA LYS A 337 -4.82 32.05 -4.91
C LYS A 337 -3.61 32.82 -4.35
N THR A 338 -3.55 33.03 -3.05
CA THR A 338 -2.51 33.78 -2.35
C THR A 338 -2.02 32.96 -1.14
N PRO A 339 -1.15 31.95 -1.34
CA PRO A 339 -0.71 31.07 -0.26
C PRO A 339 -0.11 31.81 0.94
N ALA A 340 0.65 32.89 0.67
CA ALA A 340 1.31 33.68 1.71
C ALA A 340 0.32 34.44 2.63
N GLU A 341 -0.90 34.67 2.18
CA GLU A 341 -1.95 35.39 2.93
C GLU A 341 -2.98 34.42 3.55
N ASN A 342 -2.91 33.12 3.24
CA ASN A 342 -3.82 32.12 3.76
C ASN A 342 -3.29 31.52 5.08
N ALA A 343 -3.50 32.24 6.17
CA ALA A 343 -2.99 31.86 7.48
C ALA A 343 -3.51 30.50 7.97
N GLN A 344 -4.76 30.13 7.66
CA GLN A 344 -5.31 28.82 7.97
C GLN A 344 -4.56 27.71 7.24
N PHE A 345 -4.37 27.83 5.92
CA PHE A 345 -3.59 26.89 5.14
C PHE A 345 -2.15 26.77 5.68
N LEU A 346 -1.49 27.89 5.95
CA LEU A 346 -0.11 27.92 6.47
C LEU A 346 -0.01 27.21 7.82
N LEU A 347 -0.99 27.33 8.70
CA LEU A 347 -1.00 26.62 9.97
C LEU A 347 -1.10 25.09 9.73
N PHE A 348 -2.02 24.61 8.90
CA PHE A 348 -2.17 23.19 8.60
C PHE A 348 -0.95 22.63 7.87
N LEU A 349 -0.40 23.36 6.90
CA LEU A 349 0.85 23.00 6.23
C LEU A 349 2.00 22.84 7.23
N THR A 350 2.17 23.82 8.12
CA THR A 350 3.22 23.84 9.15
C THR A 350 3.03 22.68 10.15
N ALA A 351 1.79 22.35 10.50
CA ALA A 351 1.49 21.21 11.35
C ALA A 351 1.91 19.87 10.70
N VAL A 352 1.65 19.70 9.40
CA VAL A 352 2.10 18.51 8.67
C VAL A 352 3.63 18.42 8.62
N ILE A 353 4.31 19.54 8.32
CA ILE A 353 5.79 19.58 8.27
C ILE A 353 6.38 19.16 9.62
N LYS A 354 5.89 19.73 10.73
CA LYS A 354 6.33 19.37 12.07
C LYS A 354 6.01 17.91 12.41
N ALA A 355 4.81 17.46 12.14
CA ALA A 355 4.38 16.09 12.43
C ALA A 355 5.27 15.05 11.70
N VAL A 356 5.56 15.27 10.43
CA VAL A 356 6.41 14.37 9.64
C VAL A 356 7.86 14.40 10.13
N ASN A 357 8.36 15.55 10.58
CA ASN A 357 9.70 15.66 11.13
C ASN A 357 9.82 14.98 12.50
N ASP A 358 8.89 15.24 13.42
CA ASP A 358 8.95 14.69 14.78
C ASP A 358 8.73 13.17 14.81
N TYR A 359 7.96 12.63 13.87
CA TYR A 359 7.51 11.24 13.81
C TYR A 359 7.95 10.50 12.54
N GLN A 360 9.08 10.89 11.92
CA GLN A 360 9.61 10.26 10.71
C GLN A 360 9.86 8.76 10.90
N ASP A 361 10.26 8.32 12.10
CA ASP A 361 10.50 6.93 12.46
C ASP A 361 9.25 6.05 12.32
N ILE A 362 8.15 6.46 12.95
CA ILE A 362 6.91 5.69 12.90
C ILE A 362 6.22 5.77 11.53
N LEU A 363 6.38 6.89 10.82
CA LEU A 363 5.87 7.02 9.46
C LEU A 363 6.61 6.07 8.52
N ARG A 364 7.94 5.94 8.64
CA ARG A 364 8.71 4.93 7.90
C ARG A 364 8.30 3.50 8.31
N ALA A 365 8.14 3.23 9.61
CA ALA A 365 7.71 1.92 10.09
C ALA A 365 6.34 1.51 9.55
N SER A 366 5.43 2.46 9.30
CA SER A 366 4.08 2.21 8.78
C SER A 366 4.04 1.57 7.39
N VAL A 367 5.15 1.63 6.65
CA VAL A 367 5.29 1.09 5.28
C VAL A 367 6.35 0.00 5.20
N ALA A 368 6.85 -0.48 6.34
CA ALA A 368 7.86 -1.53 6.40
C ALA A 368 7.26 -2.89 6.03
N SER A 369 7.92 -3.60 5.13
CA SER A 369 7.65 -4.99 4.76
C SER A 369 8.82 -5.56 3.97
N ALA A 370 8.98 -6.89 3.98
CA ALA A 370 10.03 -7.55 3.20
C ALA A 370 9.98 -7.16 1.70
N GLY A 371 8.79 -7.09 1.12
CA GLY A 371 8.62 -6.66 -0.28
C GLY A 371 9.06 -5.22 -0.53
N ASN A 372 8.72 -4.32 0.39
CA ASN A 372 9.06 -2.91 0.25
C ASN A 372 10.54 -2.60 0.52
N ASP A 373 11.22 -3.44 1.32
CA ASP A 373 12.67 -3.36 1.52
C ASP A 373 13.45 -3.62 0.21
N HIS A 374 12.91 -4.44 -0.70
CA HIS A 374 13.48 -4.63 -2.04
C HIS A 374 13.24 -3.44 -2.98
N ARG A 375 12.20 -2.65 -2.75
CA ARG A 375 11.78 -1.55 -3.61
C ARG A 375 12.42 -0.22 -3.22
N LEU A 376 12.39 0.15 -1.94
CA LEU A 376 12.86 1.46 -1.47
C LEU A 376 14.36 1.65 -1.74
N GLY A 377 14.70 2.79 -2.34
CA GLY A 377 16.07 3.13 -2.73
C GLY A 377 16.60 2.39 -3.96
N ALA A 378 15.76 1.64 -4.68
CA ALA A 378 16.12 0.92 -5.90
C ALA A 378 15.25 1.38 -7.08
N ASN A 379 15.85 1.46 -8.29
CA ASN A 379 15.14 1.68 -9.56
C ASN A 379 13.94 2.66 -9.45
N GLU A 380 14.22 3.95 -9.34
CA GLU A 380 13.24 5.04 -9.30
C GLU A 380 12.24 5.01 -8.10
N ALA A 381 12.57 4.29 -7.04
CA ALA A 381 11.82 4.37 -5.78
C ALA A 381 12.54 5.29 -4.77
N PRO A 382 11.77 6.06 -3.95
CA PRO A 382 12.40 6.93 -2.95
C PRO A 382 13.23 6.12 -1.96
N PRO A 383 14.33 6.70 -1.41
CA PRO A 383 15.11 6.05 -0.36
C PRO A 383 14.28 5.91 0.92
N ALA A 384 14.76 5.08 1.85
CA ALA A 384 14.13 4.89 3.16
C ALA A 384 14.29 6.09 4.12
N ILE A 385 14.51 7.28 3.59
CA ILE A 385 14.67 8.56 4.30
C ILE A 385 13.41 9.38 4.03
N ILE A 386 12.72 9.79 5.08
CA ILE A 386 11.57 10.68 4.94
C ILE A 386 12.05 12.11 4.82
N SER A 387 11.62 12.78 3.74
CA SER A 387 11.79 14.21 3.50
C SER A 387 10.57 14.77 2.79
N ILE A 388 10.37 16.06 2.88
CA ILE A 388 9.20 16.76 2.31
C ILE A 388 9.63 17.62 1.13
N PHE A 389 8.96 17.43 -0.02
CA PHE A 389 9.06 18.32 -1.16
C PHE A 389 7.88 19.32 -1.13
N LEU A 390 8.16 20.61 -1.27
CA LEU A 390 7.14 21.67 -1.29
C LEU A 390 7.08 22.42 -2.63
N GLY A 391 8.12 22.34 -3.44
CA GLY A 391 8.28 23.14 -4.64
C GLY A 391 8.75 24.60 -4.36
N ASP A 392 9.03 25.33 -5.45
CA ASP A 392 9.68 26.64 -5.37
C ASP A 392 8.78 27.70 -4.72
N GLU A 393 7.48 27.71 -5.05
CA GLU A 393 6.55 28.73 -4.55
C GLU A 393 6.37 28.63 -3.03
N LEU A 394 5.99 27.46 -2.51
CA LEU A 394 5.79 27.31 -1.07
C LEU A 394 7.09 27.45 -0.29
N THR A 395 8.21 26.97 -0.83
CA THR A 395 9.51 27.20 -0.21
C THR A 395 9.82 28.68 -0.11
N GLY A 396 9.59 29.44 -1.19
CA GLY A 396 9.75 30.90 -1.17
C GLY A 396 8.80 31.60 -0.20
N VAL A 397 7.57 31.14 -0.06
CA VAL A 397 6.60 31.66 0.94
C VAL A 397 7.11 31.40 2.36
N LEU A 398 7.54 30.18 2.66
CA LEU A 398 8.06 29.83 4.00
C LEU A 398 9.35 30.59 4.33
N ASP A 399 10.25 30.74 3.37
CA ASP A 399 11.48 31.54 3.53
C ASP A 399 11.15 33.02 3.80
N ALA A 400 10.18 33.59 3.11
CA ALA A 400 9.73 34.95 3.36
C ALA A 400 9.16 35.14 4.77
N ILE A 401 8.36 34.17 5.26
CA ILE A 401 7.81 34.18 6.63
C ILE A 401 8.96 34.13 7.67
N VAL A 402 9.90 33.19 7.49
CA VAL A 402 11.05 33.06 8.43
C VAL A 402 11.89 34.32 8.47
N ASN A 403 12.15 34.95 7.33
CA ASN A 403 12.95 36.18 7.23
C ASN A 403 12.17 37.46 7.54
N GLY A 404 10.85 37.40 7.73
CA GLY A 404 10.00 38.56 7.99
C GLY A 404 9.90 39.54 6.82
N VAL A 405 9.99 39.02 5.58
CA VAL A 405 9.88 39.81 4.34
C VAL A 405 8.61 39.47 3.62
N LYS A 406 8.10 40.43 2.81
CA LYS A 406 6.90 40.17 2.01
C LYS A 406 7.26 39.25 0.85
N TYR A 407 6.46 38.20 0.65
CA TYR A 407 6.56 37.31 -0.52
C TYR A 407 6.05 38.05 -1.78
N GLU A 408 6.81 38.05 -2.86
CA GLU A 408 6.40 38.58 -4.16
C GLU A 408 5.97 37.43 -5.06
N ASP A 409 4.70 37.39 -5.43
CA ASP A 409 4.13 36.39 -6.34
C ASP A 409 4.75 36.53 -7.74
N LYS A 410 5.42 35.49 -8.21
CA LYS A 410 6.04 35.41 -9.55
C LYS A 410 5.24 34.49 -10.46
N ARG A 411 3.97 34.79 -10.69
CA ARG A 411 3.20 34.01 -11.67
C ARG A 411 3.75 34.21 -13.06
N VAL A 412 4.12 33.09 -13.68
CA VAL A 412 4.62 33.06 -15.05
C VAL A 412 3.55 32.36 -15.90
N GLU A 413 3.12 33.02 -16.98
CA GLU A 413 2.33 32.36 -18.02
C GLU A 413 3.26 31.49 -18.87
N MET A 414 2.80 30.27 -19.18
CA MET A 414 3.48 29.35 -20.06
C MET A 414 3.13 29.70 -21.52
N GLU A 415 4.11 30.19 -22.24
CA GLU A 415 4.03 30.41 -23.69
C GLU A 415 4.82 29.27 -24.39
N ILE A 416 4.11 28.42 -25.12
CA ILE A 416 4.75 27.32 -25.87
C ILE A 416 5.34 27.81 -27.19
N GLY A 417 5.09 29.07 -27.57
CA GLY A 417 5.65 29.69 -28.79
C GLY A 417 4.97 29.24 -30.08
N VAL A 418 3.73 28.77 -30.00
CA VAL A 418 2.89 28.37 -31.13
C VAL A 418 1.52 29.07 -31.00
N ASP A 419 1.17 29.90 -31.95
CA ASP A 419 -0.02 30.80 -31.91
C ASP A 419 -1.36 30.06 -31.71
N VAL A 420 -1.46 28.81 -32.15
CA VAL A 420 -2.69 28.00 -32.03
C VAL A 420 -2.83 27.27 -30.70
N LEU A 421 -1.80 27.29 -29.86
CA LEU A 421 -1.84 26.63 -28.54
C LEU A 421 -2.32 27.62 -27.46
N PRO A 422 -3.20 27.18 -26.54
CA PRO A 422 -3.68 28.02 -25.48
C PRO A 422 -2.55 28.43 -24.53
N HIS A 423 -2.55 29.69 -24.10
CA HIS A 423 -1.76 30.12 -22.95
C HIS A 423 -2.40 29.61 -21.67
N PHE A 424 -1.59 29.18 -20.74
CA PHE A 424 -2.05 28.74 -19.41
C PHE A 424 -1.00 29.14 -18.35
N PRO A 425 -1.43 29.42 -17.11
CA PRO A 425 -0.49 29.71 -16.04
C PRO A 425 0.43 28.50 -15.81
N LYS A 426 1.73 28.78 -15.64
CA LYS A 426 2.67 27.74 -15.23
C LYS A 426 2.25 27.23 -13.85
N ASP A 427 2.16 25.91 -13.71
CA ASP A 427 1.93 25.31 -12.40
C ASP A 427 3.14 25.60 -11.50
N THR A 428 2.89 26.10 -10.31
CA THR A 428 3.94 26.53 -9.37
C THR A 428 4.49 25.39 -8.56
N THR A 429 3.84 24.22 -8.59
CA THR A 429 4.28 22.99 -7.96
C THR A 429 4.61 21.95 -9.02
N ASP A 430 5.91 21.62 -9.16
CA ASP A 430 6.32 20.44 -9.91
C ASP A 430 6.17 19.17 -9.03
N ARG A 431 5.97 18.02 -9.66
CA ARG A 431 6.01 16.72 -8.96
C ARG A 431 7.47 16.26 -8.88
N ASN A 432 8.07 16.31 -7.70
CA ASN A 432 9.37 15.68 -7.49
C ASN A 432 9.16 14.17 -7.28
N ARG A 433 9.31 13.41 -8.35
CA ARG A 433 9.16 11.94 -8.32
C ARG A 433 10.18 11.23 -7.42
N THR A 434 11.24 11.92 -6.98
CA THR A 434 12.26 11.36 -6.10
C THR A 434 11.95 11.60 -4.62
N SER A 435 10.97 12.43 -4.30
CA SER A 435 10.58 12.71 -2.92
C SER A 435 9.65 11.64 -2.37
N PRO A 436 9.87 11.16 -1.14
CA PRO A 436 8.97 10.20 -0.48
C PRO A 436 7.65 10.83 0.00
N PHE A 437 7.64 12.15 0.23
CA PHE A 437 6.48 12.88 0.73
C PHE A 437 6.42 14.26 0.06
N ALA A 438 5.56 14.42 -0.93
CA ALA A 438 5.53 15.60 -1.78
C ALA A 438 4.20 16.35 -1.67
N PHE A 439 4.26 17.68 -1.54
CA PHE A 439 3.08 18.53 -1.69
C PHE A 439 2.74 18.69 -3.18
N THR A 440 1.52 18.36 -3.58
CA THR A 440 1.08 18.35 -4.98
C THR A 440 -0.15 19.23 -5.19
N GLY A 441 -0.04 20.51 -4.81
CA GLY A 441 -1.04 21.55 -5.04
C GLY A 441 -2.04 21.74 -3.91
N ASN A 442 -2.73 20.70 -3.45
CA ASN A 442 -3.71 20.76 -2.35
C ASN A 442 -3.77 19.50 -1.50
N LYS A 443 -2.71 18.69 -1.54
CA LYS A 443 -2.58 17.41 -0.83
C LYS A 443 -1.12 17.03 -0.74
N PHE A 444 -0.81 16.10 0.15
CA PHE A 444 0.48 15.41 0.20
C PHE A 444 0.38 14.03 -0.45
N GLU A 445 1.35 13.71 -1.26
CA GLU A 445 1.54 12.41 -1.88
C GLU A 445 2.61 11.63 -1.11
N PHE A 446 2.20 10.62 -0.33
CA PHE A 446 3.12 9.72 0.34
C PHE A 446 3.44 8.56 -0.59
N ARG A 447 4.68 8.53 -1.12
CA ARG A 447 5.12 7.66 -2.21
C ARG A 447 5.78 6.35 -1.75
N MET A 448 6.01 6.19 -0.44
CA MET A 448 6.68 5.01 0.12
C MET A 448 5.82 3.75 0.26
N PRO A 449 4.48 3.80 0.42
CA PRO A 449 3.69 2.58 0.55
C PRO A 449 3.92 1.62 -0.62
N GLY A 450 4.12 0.34 -0.31
CA GLY A 450 4.27 -0.71 -1.29
C GLY A 450 2.94 -1.13 -1.93
N SER A 451 3.01 -1.65 -3.15
CA SER A 451 1.84 -2.04 -3.96
C SER A 451 0.93 -3.07 -3.27
N LYS A 452 1.48 -4.01 -2.52
CA LYS A 452 0.74 -5.06 -1.81
C LYS A 452 0.12 -4.58 -0.49
N LEU A 453 0.68 -3.52 0.13
CA LEU A 453 0.29 -3.08 1.47
C LEU A 453 -1.12 -2.48 1.51
N SER A 454 -1.80 -2.63 2.65
CA SER A 454 -2.98 -1.83 2.98
C SER A 454 -2.57 -0.40 3.30
N VAL A 455 -3.28 0.58 2.76
CA VAL A 455 -3.06 1.99 3.09
C VAL A 455 -3.58 2.38 4.48
N ALA A 456 -4.23 1.47 5.19
CA ALA A 456 -4.72 1.72 6.56
C ALA A 456 -3.58 2.11 7.51
N GLY A 457 -2.46 1.37 7.50
CA GLY A 457 -1.32 1.64 8.39
C GLY A 457 -0.74 3.04 8.24
N PRO A 458 -0.24 3.44 7.05
CA PRO A 458 0.30 4.78 6.84
C PRO A 458 -0.71 5.89 7.13
N ASN A 459 -1.99 5.71 6.81
CA ASN A 459 -3.01 6.72 7.09
C ASN A 459 -3.34 6.81 8.59
N THR A 460 -3.34 5.69 9.32
CA THR A 460 -3.48 5.69 10.77
C THR A 460 -2.37 6.52 11.42
N VAL A 461 -1.14 6.34 10.98
CA VAL A 461 0.01 7.11 11.48
C VAL A 461 -0.12 8.58 11.10
N LEU A 462 -0.32 8.92 9.81
CA LEU A 462 -0.45 10.30 9.35
C LEU A 462 -1.54 11.07 10.12
N ASN A 463 -2.72 10.49 10.24
CA ASN A 463 -3.82 11.13 10.96
C ASN A 463 -3.46 11.39 12.42
N THR A 464 -2.81 10.44 13.10
CA THR A 464 -2.48 10.53 14.51
C THR A 464 -1.39 11.56 14.78
N ILE A 465 -0.30 11.54 14.01
CA ILE A 465 0.82 12.47 14.22
C ILE A 465 0.43 13.92 13.89
N VAL A 466 -0.40 14.12 12.88
CA VAL A 466 -0.92 15.45 12.54
C VAL A 466 -1.92 15.92 13.60
N ALA A 467 -2.78 15.03 14.14
CA ALA A 467 -3.68 15.36 15.26
C ALA A 467 -2.88 15.83 16.49
N ASP A 468 -1.78 15.18 16.81
CA ASP A 468 -0.95 15.55 17.95
C ASP A 468 -0.36 16.96 17.81
N VAL A 469 0.17 17.29 16.64
CA VAL A 469 0.72 18.63 16.42
C VAL A 469 -0.38 19.70 16.39
N LEU A 470 -1.54 19.40 15.79
CA LEU A 470 -2.68 20.32 15.82
C LEU A 470 -3.16 20.60 17.24
N ASP A 471 -3.15 19.60 18.13
CA ASP A 471 -3.49 19.79 19.54
C ASP A 471 -2.44 20.63 20.29
N GLN A 472 -1.14 20.41 20.01
CA GLN A 472 -0.06 21.26 20.54
C GLN A 472 -0.27 22.73 20.13
N PHE A 473 -0.61 22.97 18.86
CA PHE A 473 -0.89 24.31 18.34
C PHE A 473 -2.15 24.91 18.97
N ALA A 474 -3.22 24.12 19.12
CA ALA A 474 -4.43 24.57 19.78
C ALA A 474 -4.18 24.94 21.24
N ASP A 475 -3.43 24.13 21.98
CA ASP A 475 -3.08 24.38 23.39
C ASP A 475 -2.34 25.70 23.61
N GLU A 476 -1.53 26.12 22.63
CA GLU A 476 -0.83 27.42 22.65
C GLU A 476 -1.74 28.56 22.23
N LEU A 477 -2.43 28.41 21.11
CA LEU A 477 -3.26 29.48 20.53
C LEU A 477 -4.51 29.78 21.36
N GLU A 478 -5.12 28.80 22.02
CA GLU A 478 -6.27 28.98 22.90
C GLU A 478 -5.94 29.82 24.16
N LYS A 479 -4.67 29.90 24.56
CA LYS A 479 -4.18 30.67 25.72
C LYS A 479 -3.64 32.05 25.35
N ALA A 480 -3.57 32.38 24.07
CA ALA A 480 -2.96 33.61 23.61
C ALA A 480 -3.88 34.83 23.82
N ASP A 481 -3.36 35.92 24.33
CA ASP A 481 -4.07 37.19 24.47
C ASP A 481 -4.40 37.82 23.10
N ASN A 482 -3.51 37.65 22.12
CA ASN A 482 -3.70 38.08 20.74
C ASN A 482 -3.49 36.86 19.82
N PHE A 483 -4.56 36.36 19.25
CA PHE A 483 -4.54 35.19 18.37
C PHE A 483 -3.65 35.39 17.15
N GLN A 484 -3.73 36.56 16.48
CA GLN A 484 -2.98 36.79 15.23
C GLN A 484 -1.47 36.81 15.46
N ASP A 485 -1.02 37.56 16.47
CA ASP A 485 0.42 37.63 16.80
C ASP A 485 0.95 36.25 17.21
N ALA A 486 0.19 35.50 18.02
CA ALA A 486 0.57 34.15 18.43
C ALA A 486 0.61 33.18 17.25
N LEU A 487 -0.31 33.27 16.32
CA LEU A 487 -0.37 32.47 15.10
C LEU A 487 0.86 32.72 14.21
N ASP A 488 1.18 33.97 13.97
CA ASP A 488 2.33 34.37 13.13
C ASP A 488 3.67 33.90 13.75
N ASP A 489 3.81 34.06 15.08
CA ASP A 489 5.00 33.59 15.81
C ASP A 489 5.10 32.06 15.82
N LEU A 490 3.97 31.36 16.02
CA LEU A 490 3.90 29.90 15.99
C LEU A 490 4.35 29.34 14.65
N ILE A 491 3.76 29.84 13.56
CA ILE A 491 4.10 29.41 12.19
C ILE A 491 5.56 29.67 11.92
N LYS A 492 6.05 30.89 12.16
CA LYS A 492 7.45 31.28 11.90
C LYS A 492 8.45 30.42 12.67
N ARG A 493 8.23 30.21 13.97
CA ARG A 493 9.08 29.40 14.83
C ARG A 493 9.09 27.95 14.36
N THR A 494 7.92 27.39 14.16
CA THR A 494 7.79 25.97 13.77
C THR A 494 8.44 25.67 12.44
N ILE A 495 8.26 26.54 11.44
CA ILE A 495 8.95 26.38 10.15
C ILE A 495 10.46 26.39 10.36
N LYS A 496 11.00 27.37 11.09
CA LYS A 496 12.43 27.49 11.34
C LYS A 496 13.03 26.27 12.02
N GLU A 497 12.31 25.69 12.99
CA GLU A 497 12.75 24.51 13.73
C GLU A 497 12.70 23.20 12.89
N ASN A 498 11.88 23.16 11.83
CA ASN A 498 11.62 21.98 11.02
C ASN A 498 12.10 22.09 9.56
N GLN A 499 12.98 23.04 9.24
CA GLN A 499 13.54 23.20 7.90
C GLN A 499 14.37 21.99 7.44
N ASN A 500 14.95 21.23 8.38
CA ASN A 500 15.79 20.07 8.10
C ASN A 500 15.05 18.98 7.27
N ILE A 501 13.74 18.81 7.43
CA ILE A 501 12.95 17.80 6.72
C ILE A 501 12.61 18.23 5.29
N ILE A 502 12.67 19.55 4.98
CA ILE A 502 12.30 20.08 3.65
C ILE A 502 13.46 19.87 2.69
N PHE A 503 13.22 19.14 1.61
CA PHE A 503 14.20 18.85 0.58
C PHE A 503 13.56 18.87 -0.82
N ASN A 504 13.98 19.84 -1.64
CA ASN A 504 13.46 20.02 -3.00
C ASN A 504 14.43 19.46 -4.07
N GLY A 505 15.51 18.80 -3.66
CA GLY A 505 16.54 18.25 -4.55
C GLY A 505 16.23 16.83 -5.05
N ASN A 506 17.24 16.22 -5.66
CA ASN A 506 17.19 14.86 -6.17
C ASN A 506 17.41 13.82 -5.06
N GLY A 507 16.34 13.18 -4.59
CA GLY A 507 16.40 12.14 -3.56
C GLY A 507 17.06 10.83 -4.02
N TYR A 508 17.35 10.66 -5.32
CA TYR A 508 18.07 9.48 -5.85
C TYR A 508 19.59 9.66 -5.91
N SER A 509 20.09 10.86 -5.61
CA SER A 509 21.54 11.10 -5.66
C SER A 509 22.27 10.38 -4.54
N ASP A 510 23.51 9.94 -4.80
CA ASP A 510 24.36 9.28 -3.81
C ASP A 510 24.76 10.20 -2.65
N GLU A 511 24.70 11.52 -2.85
CA GLU A 511 24.99 12.52 -1.83
C GLU A 511 23.84 12.70 -0.83
N TRP A 512 22.61 12.39 -1.23
CA TRP A 512 21.43 12.61 -0.40
C TRP A 512 21.47 11.88 0.95
N PRO A 513 21.81 10.59 1.03
CA PRO A 513 21.89 9.92 2.34
C PRO A 513 22.88 10.58 3.30
N VAL A 514 24.00 11.09 2.79
CA VAL A 514 25.01 11.80 3.59
C VAL A 514 24.50 13.16 4.06
N GLU A 515 23.79 13.88 3.19
CA GLU A 515 23.18 15.16 3.55
C GLU A 515 22.04 14.98 4.55
N ALA A 516 21.22 13.96 4.37
CA ALA A 516 20.11 13.63 5.26
C ALA A 516 20.59 13.30 6.69
N GLU A 517 21.69 12.55 6.83
CA GLU A 517 22.32 12.28 8.12
C GLU A 517 22.77 13.56 8.81
N LYS A 518 23.41 14.48 8.08
CA LYS A 518 23.82 15.80 8.62
C LYS A 518 22.65 16.64 9.09
N ARG A 519 21.47 16.47 8.46
CA ARG A 519 20.23 17.14 8.84
C ARG A 519 19.51 16.45 10.01
N GLY A 520 20.02 15.32 10.51
CA GLY A 520 19.38 14.53 11.56
C GLY A 520 18.19 13.70 11.09
N LEU A 521 18.09 13.42 9.78
CA LEU A 521 17.04 12.57 9.23
C LEU A 521 17.43 11.10 9.37
N LEU A 522 16.42 10.25 9.65
CA LEU A 522 16.62 8.82 9.82
C LEU A 522 16.66 8.11 8.47
N ASN A 523 17.52 7.09 8.37
CA ASN A 523 17.60 6.20 7.23
C ASN A 523 17.41 4.74 7.69
N LEU A 524 16.15 4.38 7.96
CA LEU A 524 15.76 3.03 8.40
C LEU A 524 15.54 2.15 7.17
N LYS A 525 16.61 1.53 6.68
CA LYS A 525 16.64 0.85 5.38
C LYS A 525 15.80 -0.42 5.33
N SER A 526 15.75 -1.16 6.43
CA SER A 526 15.10 -2.46 6.50
C SER A 526 13.92 -2.49 7.46
N THR A 527 13.08 -3.48 7.30
CA THR A 527 11.94 -3.75 8.18
C THR A 527 12.38 -4.03 9.62
N PRO A 528 13.41 -4.88 9.89
CA PRO A 528 13.91 -5.08 11.26
C PRO A 528 14.43 -3.81 11.94
N GLU A 529 14.97 -2.85 11.18
CA GLU A 529 15.40 -1.55 11.72
C GLU A 529 14.22 -0.60 11.99
N ALA A 530 13.18 -0.65 11.15
CA ALA A 530 12.07 0.31 11.20
C ALA A 530 10.98 -0.09 12.20
N VAL A 531 10.61 -1.35 12.28
CA VAL A 531 9.46 -1.84 13.06
C VAL A 531 9.58 -1.56 14.56
N PRO A 532 10.76 -1.62 15.22
CA PRO A 532 10.89 -1.24 16.63
C PRO A 532 10.46 0.18 16.97
N ALA A 533 10.39 1.09 15.98
CA ALA A 533 9.89 2.45 16.21
C ALA A 533 8.47 2.49 16.78
N PHE A 534 7.63 1.48 16.53
CA PHE A 534 6.29 1.38 17.14
C PHE A 534 6.33 1.35 18.66
N LEU A 535 7.41 0.85 19.26
CA LEU A 535 7.59 0.74 20.72
C LEU A 535 8.47 1.85 21.31
N ALA A 536 8.95 2.81 20.51
CA ALA A 536 9.60 4.00 21.05
C ALA A 536 8.60 4.77 21.93
N GLN A 537 9.04 5.19 23.13
CA GLN A 537 8.13 5.77 24.15
C GLN A 537 7.28 6.92 23.59
N LYS A 538 7.88 7.85 22.82
CA LYS A 538 7.14 8.96 22.19
C LYS A 538 5.98 8.49 21.30
N ASN A 539 6.15 7.35 20.61
CA ASN A 539 5.16 6.77 19.69
C ASN A 539 4.07 6.02 20.48
N VAL A 540 4.45 5.30 21.55
CA VAL A 540 3.50 4.69 22.47
C VAL A 540 2.63 5.77 23.12
N ASP A 541 3.24 6.86 23.58
CA ASP A 541 2.54 7.98 24.24
C ASP A 541 1.54 8.64 23.29
N VAL A 542 1.91 8.93 22.05
CA VAL A 542 1.01 9.59 21.08
C VAL A 542 -0.16 8.70 20.71
N PHE A 543 0.06 7.43 20.44
CA PHE A 543 -1.03 6.52 20.09
C PHE A 543 -1.96 6.27 21.27
N SER A 544 -1.44 6.15 22.49
CA SER A 544 -2.23 5.99 23.71
C SER A 544 -3.03 7.24 24.05
N LYS A 545 -2.43 8.44 23.89
CA LYS A 545 -3.09 9.74 24.09
C LYS A 545 -4.37 9.88 23.29
N TYR A 546 -4.35 9.42 22.03
CA TYR A 546 -5.52 9.51 21.14
C TYR A 546 -6.37 8.24 21.13
N GLY A 547 -6.02 7.23 21.92
CA GLY A 547 -6.73 5.96 21.96
C GLY A 547 -6.71 5.21 20.63
N VAL A 548 -5.70 5.46 19.78
CA VAL A 548 -5.55 4.80 18.47
C VAL A 548 -5.04 3.38 18.64
N TYR A 549 -4.02 3.22 19.47
CA TYR A 549 -3.49 1.94 19.91
C TYR A 549 -3.28 1.96 21.43
N THR A 550 -3.53 0.83 22.06
CA THR A 550 -2.96 0.53 23.39
C THR A 550 -1.50 0.07 23.22
N GLU A 551 -0.72 0.13 24.30
CA GLU A 551 0.65 -0.40 24.29
C GLU A 551 0.68 -1.90 23.90
N ALA A 552 -0.27 -2.69 24.42
CA ALA A 552 -0.41 -4.10 24.08
C ALA A 552 -0.73 -4.32 22.59
N GLU A 553 -1.60 -3.48 22.00
CA GLU A 553 -1.87 -3.51 20.55
C GLU A 553 -0.62 -3.16 19.73
N LEU A 554 0.24 -2.23 20.18
CA LEU A 554 1.50 -1.90 19.50
C LEU A 554 2.52 -3.04 19.59
N GLN A 555 2.69 -3.64 20.78
CA GLN A 555 3.57 -4.80 20.98
C GLN A 555 3.14 -5.97 20.06
N SER A 556 1.85 -6.25 20.02
CA SER A 556 1.29 -7.27 19.12
C SER A 556 1.63 -7.01 17.65
N ARG A 557 1.54 -5.75 17.20
CA ARG A 557 1.82 -5.39 15.81
C ARG A 557 3.29 -5.54 15.46
N VAL A 558 4.18 -5.17 16.37
CA VAL A 558 5.63 -5.38 16.19
C VAL A 558 5.92 -6.86 16.01
N GLU A 559 5.38 -7.70 16.91
CA GLU A 559 5.56 -9.16 16.85
C GLU A 559 5.04 -9.73 15.52
N ILE A 560 3.82 -9.33 15.09
CA ILE A 560 3.24 -9.80 13.83
C ILE A 560 4.07 -9.37 12.62
N LEU A 561 4.54 -8.11 12.58
CA LEU A 561 5.29 -7.58 11.44
C LEU A 561 6.66 -8.25 11.30
N LEU A 562 7.36 -8.48 12.41
CA LEU A 562 8.65 -9.19 12.42
C LEU A 562 8.48 -10.66 12.06
N ASP A 563 7.47 -11.33 12.61
CA ASP A 563 7.15 -12.73 12.28
C ASP A 563 6.76 -12.89 10.79
N GLU A 564 5.97 -11.96 10.23
CA GLU A 564 5.64 -11.93 8.80
C GLU A 564 6.89 -11.73 7.94
N TYR A 565 7.80 -10.85 8.36
CA TYR A 565 9.09 -10.64 7.69
C TYR A 565 9.92 -11.93 7.67
N CYS A 566 10.10 -12.58 8.82
CA CYS A 566 10.85 -13.83 8.94
C CYS A 566 10.23 -14.93 8.08
N LYS A 567 8.92 -15.12 8.15
CA LYS A 567 8.20 -16.14 7.37
C LYS A 567 8.29 -15.88 5.86
N THR A 568 8.22 -14.64 5.44
CA THR A 568 8.34 -14.26 4.02
C THR A 568 9.73 -14.65 3.49
N LEU A 569 10.80 -14.22 4.15
CA LEU A 569 12.15 -14.55 3.72
C LEU A 569 12.46 -16.03 3.84
N ASN A 570 11.90 -16.73 4.83
CA ASN A 570 12.03 -18.19 4.94
C ASN A 570 11.39 -18.91 3.74
N ILE A 571 10.18 -18.50 3.33
CA ILE A 571 9.53 -19.05 2.14
C ILE A 571 10.37 -18.80 0.90
N GLU A 572 10.91 -17.60 0.73
CA GLU A 572 11.79 -17.26 -0.37
C GLU A 572 13.06 -18.11 -0.39
N ALA A 573 13.75 -18.25 0.75
CA ALA A 573 14.96 -19.05 0.87
C ALA A 573 14.71 -20.53 0.55
N LEU A 574 13.66 -21.11 1.12
CA LEU A 574 13.28 -22.51 0.84
C LEU A 574 12.91 -22.72 -0.63
N THR A 575 12.22 -21.78 -1.25
CA THR A 575 11.89 -21.82 -2.68
C THR A 575 13.15 -21.75 -3.53
N MET A 576 14.10 -20.87 -3.20
CA MET A 576 15.39 -20.80 -3.89
C MET A 576 16.16 -22.13 -3.80
N ILE A 577 16.19 -22.73 -2.63
CA ILE A 577 16.84 -24.04 -2.41
C ILE A 577 16.19 -25.12 -3.29
N ASP A 578 14.86 -25.16 -3.33
CA ASP A 578 14.11 -26.15 -4.10
C ASP A 578 14.37 -26.01 -5.62
N MET A 579 14.23 -24.80 -6.15
CA MET A 579 14.51 -24.51 -7.55
C MET A 579 15.97 -24.77 -7.94
N ALA A 580 16.94 -24.42 -7.05
CA ALA A 580 18.34 -24.71 -7.30
C ALA A 580 18.61 -26.22 -7.47
N LYS A 581 18.07 -27.03 -6.55
CA LYS A 581 18.28 -28.48 -6.51
C LYS A 581 17.56 -29.24 -7.61
N LYS A 582 16.32 -28.87 -7.89
CA LYS A 582 15.43 -29.64 -8.76
C LYS A 582 15.40 -29.15 -10.20
N GLU A 583 15.73 -27.88 -10.43
CA GLU A 583 15.58 -27.24 -11.73
C GLU A 583 16.92 -26.77 -12.31
N ILE A 584 17.62 -25.83 -11.65
CA ILE A 584 18.79 -25.15 -12.25
C ILE A 584 20.00 -26.09 -12.38
N LEU A 585 20.42 -26.71 -11.28
CA LEU A 585 21.58 -27.60 -11.28
C LEU A 585 21.39 -28.79 -12.22
N PRO A 586 20.22 -29.49 -12.25
CA PRO A 586 19.96 -30.54 -13.23
C PRO A 586 19.95 -30.06 -14.67
N ALA A 587 19.43 -28.87 -14.96
CA ALA A 587 19.42 -28.28 -16.30
C ALA A 587 20.84 -27.99 -16.79
N ALA A 588 21.66 -27.35 -15.95
CA ALA A 588 23.06 -27.08 -16.23
C ALA A 588 23.86 -28.37 -16.47
N ALA A 589 23.65 -29.40 -15.64
CA ALA A 589 24.32 -30.69 -15.80
C ALA A 589 23.95 -31.41 -17.11
N LYS A 590 22.67 -31.33 -17.54
CA LYS A 590 22.25 -31.87 -18.85
C LYS A 590 22.93 -31.14 -19.99
N TYR A 591 22.96 -29.82 -19.94
CA TYR A 591 23.59 -29.01 -20.99
C TYR A 591 25.10 -29.26 -21.08
N ILE A 592 25.83 -29.28 -19.93
CA ILE A 592 27.25 -29.64 -19.86
C ILE A 592 27.50 -30.99 -20.53
N LYS A 593 26.70 -32.00 -20.18
CA LYS A 593 26.84 -33.35 -20.73
C LYS A 593 26.71 -33.34 -22.26
N ASP A 594 25.73 -32.64 -22.81
CA ASP A 594 25.47 -32.67 -24.25
C ASP A 594 26.50 -31.82 -25.04
N ILE A 595 26.95 -30.69 -24.47
CA ILE A 595 28.06 -29.91 -25.08
C ILE A 595 29.38 -30.67 -25.01
N ALA A 596 29.73 -31.31 -23.89
CA ALA A 596 30.94 -32.10 -23.77
C ALA A 596 30.96 -33.28 -24.74
N LYS A 597 29.82 -33.95 -24.94
CA LYS A 597 29.67 -35.02 -25.94
C LYS A 597 29.82 -34.50 -27.37
N THR A 598 29.29 -33.30 -27.65
CA THR A 598 29.45 -32.61 -28.94
C THR A 598 30.92 -32.34 -29.21
N ALA A 599 31.66 -31.83 -28.21
CA ALA A 599 33.11 -31.59 -28.34
C ALA A 599 33.89 -32.88 -28.67
N GLU A 600 33.57 -34.00 -27.96
CA GLU A 600 34.20 -35.30 -28.23
C GLU A 600 33.97 -35.77 -29.68
N LEU A 601 32.72 -35.72 -30.13
CA LEU A 601 32.35 -36.10 -31.49
C LEU A 601 32.97 -35.19 -32.57
N ALA A 602 32.97 -33.86 -32.35
CA ALA A 602 33.56 -32.90 -33.29
C ALA A 602 35.06 -33.09 -33.44
N LYS A 603 35.79 -33.34 -32.34
CA LYS A 603 37.22 -33.68 -32.36
C LYS A 603 37.51 -34.94 -33.19
N SER A 604 36.66 -35.97 -33.07
CA SER A 604 36.82 -37.20 -33.85
C SER A 604 36.70 -36.99 -35.36
N CYS A 605 36.04 -35.92 -35.78
CA CYS A 605 35.91 -35.48 -37.18
C CYS A 605 36.97 -34.46 -37.57
N GLY A 606 37.90 -34.09 -36.68
CA GLY A 606 38.93 -33.08 -36.95
C GLY A 606 38.45 -31.62 -36.88
N ALA A 607 37.28 -31.35 -36.27
CA ALA A 607 36.79 -30.01 -36.08
C ALA A 607 37.36 -29.35 -34.80
N GLU A 608 37.43 -28.01 -34.79
CA GLU A 608 37.78 -27.22 -33.62
C GLU A 608 36.61 -27.18 -32.62
N THR A 609 36.90 -27.20 -31.34
CA THR A 609 35.90 -27.30 -30.23
C THR A 609 36.09 -26.24 -29.16
N VAL A 610 36.58 -25.06 -29.56
CA VAL A 610 36.86 -23.96 -28.61
C VAL A 610 35.61 -23.52 -27.86
N PHE A 611 34.50 -23.37 -28.59
CA PHE A 611 33.22 -22.98 -27.99
C PHE A 611 32.74 -23.99 -26.92
N GLU A 612 32.73 -25.23 -27.28
CA GLU A 612 32.24 -26.30 -26.41
C GLU A 612 33.10 -26.44 -25.13
N GLU A 613 34.43 -26.42 -25.31
CA GLU A 613 35.37 -26.58 -24.20
C GLU A 613 35.32 -25.41 -23.22
N GLU A 614 35.29 -24.17 -23.70
CA GLU A 614 35.19 -22.98 -22.85
C GLU A 614 33.82 -22.92 -22.18
N THR A 615 32.73 -23.22 -22.88
CA THR A 615 31.37 -23.25 -22.29
C THR A 615 31.28 -24.29 -21.16
N VAL A 616 31.81 -25.49 -21.37
CA VAL A 616 31.81 -26.54 -20.31
C VAL A 616 32.62 -26.10 -19.10
N LYS A 617 33.79 -25.48 -19.27
CA LYS A 617 34.63 -25.00 -18.16
C LYS A 617 33.92 -23.91 -17.36
N GLU A 618 33.37 -22.93 -18.07
CA GLU A 618 32.70 -21.79 -17.45
C GLU A 618 31.46 -22.21 -16.65
N ILE A 619 30.55 -22.99 -17.25
CA ILE A 619 29.34 -23.45 -16.57
C ILE A 619 29.70 -24.39 -15.41
N SER A 620 30.71 -25.27 -15.54
CA SER A 620 31.17 -26.15 -14.47
C SER A 620 31.69 -25.35 -13.25
N ALA A 621 32.41 -24.26 -13.49
CA ALA A 621 32.88 -23.37 -12.42
C ALA A 621 31.70 -22.71 -11.71
N LEU A 622 30.75 -22.16 -12.44
CA LEU A 622 29.52 -21.53 -11.90
C LEU A 622 28.64 -22.53 -11.14
N VAL A 623 28.48 -23.75 -11.64
CA VAL A 623 27.75 -24.84 -10.94
C VAL A 623 28.44 -25.17 -9.61
N THR A 624 29.77 -25.17 -9.57
CA THR A 624 30.52 -25.41 -8.33
C THR A 624 30.32 -24.25 -7.33
N GLU A 625 30.36 -23.02 -7.80
CA GLU A 625 30.08 -21.84 -6.97
C GLU A 625 28.66 -21.86 -6.43
N MET A 626 27.68 -22.11 -7.31
CA MET A 626 26.27 -22.22 -6.95
C MET A 626 26.03 -23.34 -5.89
N TYR A 627 26.65 -24.50 -6.07
CA TYR A 627 26.50 -25.62 -5.15
C TYR A 627 27.06 -25.31 -3.75
N LYS A 628 28.17 -24.55 -3.67
CA LYS A 628 28.72 -24.10 -2.38
C LYS A 628 27.79 -23.08 -1.71
N ALA A 629 27.32 -22.08 -2.47
CA ALA A 629 26.38 -21.07 -1.94
C ALA A 629 25.06 -21.71 -1.46
N LEU A 630 24.56 -22.71 -2.20
CA LEU A 630 23.39 -23.49 -1.80
C LEU A 630 23.62 -24.19 -0.45
N GLY A 631 24.79 -24.83 -0.25
CA GLY A 631 25.11 -25.47 1.02
C GLY A 631 25.21 -24.49 2.20
N THR A 632 25.69 -23.27 1.94
CA THR A 632 25.72 -22.20 2.95
C THR A 632 24.31 -21.80 3.34
N LEU A 633 23.46 -21.45 2.36
CA LEU A 633 22.08 -21.05 2.62
C LEU A 633 21.30 -22.13 3.36
N GLU A 634 21.46 -23.42 2.99
CA GLU A 634 20.81 -24.54 3.69
C GLU A 634 21.25 -24.65 5.17
N ALA A 635 22.55 -24.49 5.43
CA ALA A 635 23.09 -24.55 6.77
C ALA A 635 22.59 -23.39 7.65
N ASP A 636 22.48 -22.18 7.07
CA ASP A 636 22.05 -21.00 7.81
C ASP A 636 20.53 -20.97 8.02
N VAL A 637 19.73 -21.46 7.07
CA VAL A 637 18.28 -21.67 7.29
C VAL A 637 18.02 -22.64 8.46
N GLN A 638 18.85 -23.68 8.65
CA GLN A 638 18.70 -24.57 9.80
C GLN A 638 19.01 -23.90 11.14
N LYS A 639 19.91 -22.90 11.17
CA LYS A 639 20.25 -22.16 12.39
C LYS A 639 19.10 -21.31 12.91
N VAL A 640 18.18 -20.87 12.04
CA VAL A 640 17.00 -20.08 12.42
C VAL A 640 16.20 -20.76 13.54
N HIS A 641 16.09 -22.09 13.51
CA HIS A 641 15.35 -22.86 14.52
C HIS A 641 15.90 -22.75 15.95
N SER A 642 17.11 -22.21 16.12
CA SER A 642 17.72 -22.00 17.44
C SER A 642 17.53 -20.58 17.98
N ILE A 643 16.92 -19.68 17.21
CA ILE A 643 16.68 -18.28 17.59
C ILE A 643 15.25 -18.16 18.12
N GLU A 644 15.11 -17.79 19.39
CA GLU A 644 13.79 -17.68 20.05
C GLU A 644 13.22 -16.25 19.98
N ASP A 645 14.08 -15.22 20.04
CA ASP A 645 13.64 -13.83 19.98
C ASP A 645 13.31 -13.42 18.54
N THR A 646 12.12 -12.86 18.34
CA THR A 646 11.61 -12.50 17.00
C THR A 646 12.41 -11.37 16.35
N GLN A 647 12.91 -10.42 17.13
CA GLN A 647 13.76 -9.32 16.62
C GLN A 647 15.14 -9.85 16.20
N GLU A 648 15.76 -10.70 17.02
CA GLU A 648 17.04 -11.34 16.68
C GLU A 648 16.89 -12.22 15.43
N MET A 649 15.78 -12.94 15.33
CA MET A 649 15.45 -13.76 14.17
C MET A 649 15.32 -12.90 12.90
N ALA A 650 14.59 -11.77 12.98
CA ALA A 650 14.42 -10.86 11.86
C ALA A 650 15.75 -10.25 11.41
N ASN A 651 16.62 -9.87 12.35
CA ASN A 651 17.96 -9.38 12.04
C ASN A 651 18.80 -10.49 11.36
N PHE A 652 18.72 -11.73 11.82
CA PHE A 652 19.44 -12.86 11.21
C PHE A 652 18.94 -13.13 9.78
N PHE A 653 17.64 -13.05 9.53
CA PHE A 653 17.08 -13.17 8.18
C PHE A 653 17.59 -12.05 7.28
N HIS A 654 17.64 -10.81 7.78
CA HIS A 654 18.13 -9.67 7.01
C HIS A 654 19.64 -9.78 6.72
N ASP A 655 20.46 -9.98 7.77
CA ASP A 655 21.92 -9.86 7.67
C ASP A 655 22.59 -11.11 7.07
N THR A 656 21.99 -12.29 7.27
CA THR A 656 22.59 -13.57 6.87
C THR A 656 21.80 -14.22 5.75
N ILE A 657 20.56 -14.60 5.98
CA ILE A 657 19.77 -15.36 5.00
C ILE A 657 19.59 -14.60 3.68
N PHE A 658 19.27 -13.33 3.75
CA PHE A 658 19.10 -12.50 2.56
C PHE A 658 20.41 -12.32 1.77
N ALA A 659 21.54 -12.19 2.47
CA ALA A 659 22.86 -12.13 1.83
C ALA A 659 23.22 -13.45 1.13
N ASP A 660 22.94 -14.58 1.77
CA ASP A 660 23.17 -15.92 1.20
C ASP A 660 22.28 -16.19 -0.02
N MET A 661 21.01 -15.74 0.02
CA MET A 661 20.12 -15.78 -1.14
C MET A 661 20.72 -15.00 -2.33
N GLY A 662 21.29 -13.83 -2.05
CA GLY A 662 22.01 -13.02 -3.04
C GLY A 662 23.22 -13.77 -3.62
N ALA A 663 24.03 -14.39 -2.75
CA ALA A 663 25.21 -15.17 -3.16
C ALA A 663 24.83 -16.40 -4.00
N LEU A 664 23.71 -17.06 -3.71
CA LEU A 664 23.19 -18.17 -4.51
C LEU A 664 22.65 -17.72 -5.88
N ARG A 665 22.01 -16.56 -5.92
CA ARG A 665 21.42 -16.01 -7.14
C ARG A 665 22.48 -15.64 -8.21
N VAL A 666 23.60 -15.05 -7.80
CA VAL A 666 24.62 -14.53 -8.73
C VAL A 666 25.12 -15.60 -9.73
N PRO A 667 25.62 -16.78 -9.30
CA PRO A 667 26.03 -17.81 -10.24
C PRO A 667 24.85 -18.39 -11.03
N ALA A 668 23.66 -18.50 -10.45
CA ALA A 668 22.47 -19.01 -11.12
C ALA A 668 22.04 -18.13 -12.30
N ASP A 669 21.97 -16.79 -12.10
CA ASP A 669 21.62 -15.85 -13.15
C ASP A 669 22.69 -15.82 -14.29
N LYS A 670 23.96 -16.05 -13.96
CA LYS A 670 25.01 -16.23 -14.99
C LYS A 670 24.83 -17.53 -15.78
N ILE A 671 24.53 -18.64 -15.10
CA ILE A 671 24.24 -19.93 -15.77
C ILE A 671 23.07 -19.76 -16.76
N GLU A 672 22.03 -19.01 -16.41
CA GLU A 672 20.90 -18.72 -17.31
C GLU A 672 21.35 -18.12 -18.64
N THR A 673 22.36 -17.26 -18.64
CA THR A 673 22.86 -16.62 -19.87
C THR A 673 23.70 -17.53 -20.77
N LEU A 674 24.16 -18.66 -20.25
CA LEU A 674 25.07 -19.60 -20.96
C LEU A 674 24.37 -20.87 -21.39
N VAL A 675 23.36 -21.30 -20.66
CA VAL A 675 22.61 -22.54 -20.95
C VAL A 675 21.66 -22.32 -22.12
N GLY A 676 21.64 -23.25 -23.06
CA GLY A 676 20.73 -23.20 -24.20
C GLY A 676 19.27 -23.10 -23.79
N LYS A 677 18.48 -22.27 -24.46
CA LYS A 677 17.09 -21.95 -24.12
C LYS A 677 16.21 -23.20 -23.93
N GLU A 678 16.43 -24.25 -24.69
CA GLU A 678 15.67 -25.52 -24.59
C GLU A 678 15.98 -26.34 -23.33
N TYR A 679 17.11 -26.06 -22.67
CA TYR A 679 17.51 -26.70 -21.41
C TYR A 679 17.08 -25.92 -20.18
N TRP A 680 16.86 -24.58 -20.34
CA TRP A 680 16.51 -23.72 -19.20
C TRP A 680 15.11 -24.05 -18.67
N PRO A 681 14.94 -24.30 -17.37
CA PRO A 681 13.75 -24.99 -16.86
C PRO A 681 12.50 -24.10 -16.77
N TYR A 682 12.64 -22.78 -16.76
CA TYR A 682 11.53 -21.85 -16.56
C TYR A 682 11.65 -20.59 -17.44
N PRO A 683 10.54 -19.81 -17.61
CA PRO A 683 10.54 -18.58 -18.41
C PRO A 683 11.51 -17.52 -17.87
N THR A 684 12.28 -16.92 -18.79
CA THR A 684 13.20 -15.82 -18.50
C THR A 684 12.47 -14.49 -18.31
N TYR A 685 13.20 -13.43 -17.90
CA TYR A 685 12.64 -12.08 -17.85
C TYR A 685 12.16 -11.60 -19.21
N SER A 686 12.83 -11.96 -20.30
CA SER A 686 12.36 -11.68 -21.66
C SER A 686 10.98 -12.27 -21.92
N ASP A 687 10.75 -13.51 -21.50
CA ASP A 687 9.48 -14.20 -21.69
C ASP A 687 8.37 -13.56 -20.81
N LEU A 688 8.67 -13.23 -19.55
CA LEU A 688 7.69 -12.67 -18.59
C LEU A 688 7.28 -11.23 -18.91
N LEU A 689 8.25 -10.40 -19.30
CA LEU A 689 8.04 -8.95 -19.46
C LEU A 689 7.59 -8.56 -20.87
N PHE A 690 7.94 -9.36 -21.91
CA PHE A 690 7.71 -8.99 -23.32
C PHE A 690 6.81 -9.95 -24.08
N TYR A 691 6.43 -11.10 -23.51
CA TYR A 691 5.57 -12.09 -24.19
C TYR A 691 4.14 -11.61 -24.45
N VAL A 692 3.62 -10.73 -23.59
CA VAL A 692 2.27 -10.16 -23.76
C VAL A 692 2.24 -9.28 -25.00
N LYS A 693 1.43 -9.68 -25.98
CA LYS A 693 1.22 -8.99 -27.26
C LYS A 693 -0.07 -8.19 -27.28
#